data_61b7fab65a08bbb1d34442c17fe617ce
#
_entry.id   61b7fab65a08bbb1d34442c17fe617ce
#
_cell.length_a   1.000
_cell.length_b   1.000
_cell.length_c   1.000
_cell.angle_alpha   90.00
_cell.angle_beta   90.00
_cell.angle_gamma   90.00
#
_symmetry.space_group_name_H-M   'P 1'
#
loop_
_entity.id
_entity.type
_entity.pdbx_description
1 polymer ?
#
loop_
_entity_poly.entity_id
_entity_poly.type
_entity_poly.pdbx_seq_one_letter_code
_entity_poly.pdbx_strand_id
1 'polypeptide(L)'
;MQGARDGRRRALRAAVLAPVAGVLTGLILVVALLPAQARDAPARLHLVTLSTPGTSGSDRSAEELLSMQDAVLSEAGVAAPAYRWTTALNGFAAELTPVQVEALRAADSVSLVEPNEVHELSSTPADLGARTARVPERARGGAGIVVGIVDSGIAPDNPLFADVPGLGREPERFSGACMPGDDWAADSCHRKLVGVSWFVSGFGAERLRAAESLSARDVIGHGTQVASVVAGNAEVSVSAGPSAAGRFSGVAPQARVAAYKACWAAPDPADDGCASADLVTAIDRATSDGVDVLSISVAGGRAFDTVQRALLGAAEADIVVVGAAGNRAGRSYAAHASPWVTTVGALAGPVPQGRVAVRGSALSLVGASRSTVATGSAPIVLAGRSRTAGSALAQARQCREGSLDASLVAGAIVVCQRGGIGRIDKSNAVRRAGGIGMVLTNVRGSARIADVHSVPTVHLGARDGARLVRHLRRHSATKARIAPVQQRGAGARTARWSSPGDPDGAVVKPDVLAAGTGVLGAVPPVTGRRWNAFSGTSAAAAHVSGLAALLRARHRDWSAPTVRSALTTTSAAVRDGTSTLRQGSGRVRRAAALRPGLVLRVASGDYRRWLSGTLPSRSLNTPSIMARDSTVVTREVTNVGTRSMYYSSTASGFDHHRVRVEPAALRLRPGQSATFRVVVAGSDTPRGDSGTVTWRGAQGTTVRIPVVISR
;
A
#
# COMPACT_ATOMS: atom_id res chain seq x y z
N MET A 1 29.22 64.97 -38.88
CA MET A 1 30.41 65.74 -38.41
C MET A 1 30.79 65.01 -37.13
N GLN A 2 31.79 64.21 -37.23
CA GLN A 2 33.15 64.36 -36.68
C GLN A 2 33.11 64.26 -35.14
N GLY A 3 33.83 63.39 -34.46
CA GLY A 3 35.00 62.53 -34.74
C GLY A 3 35.22 61.67 -33.55
N ALA A 4 35.48 60.44 -33.67
CA ALA A 4 36.78 59.81 -33.87
C ALA A 4 37.59 59.61 -32.57
N ARG A 5 37.80 58.29 -32.26
CA ARG A 5 39.12 57.65 -32.03
C ARG A 5 39.93 58.15 -30.82
N ASP A 6 40.40 57.41 -29.90
CA ASP A 6 41.36 56.31 -29.94
C ASP A 6 41.69 55.87 -28.52
N GLY A 7 42.10 54.63 -28.28
CA GLY A 7 42.74 54.27 -27.01
C GLY A 7 42.78 52.77 -26.76
N ARG A 8 43.33 52.00 -27.68
CA ARG A 8 43.73 50.61 -27.45
C ARG A 8 45.00 50.51 -26.60
N ARG A 9 45.03 49.42 -25.82
CA ARG A 9 46.19 48.71 -25.29
C ARG A 9 46.69 49.14 -23.90
N ARG A 10 46.31 48.30 -22.92
CA ARG A 10 47.26 47.49 -22.12
C ARG A 10 46.49 46.50 -21.31
N ALA A 11 46.38 45.29 -21.84
CA ALA A 11 45.92 44.10 -21.13
C ALA A 11 47.15 43.26 -20.75
N LEU A 12 46.88 42.30 -19.93
CA LEU A 12 47.67 41.16 -19.48
C LEU A 12 48.57 41.38 -18.28
N ARG A 13 48.08 40.93 -17.14
CA ARG A 13 48.68 39.98 -16.22
C ARG A 13 48.03 40.16 -14.83
N ALA A 14 46.97 39.41 -14.55
CA ALA A 14 46.60 38.94 -13.21
C ALA A 14 45.33 38.07 -13.30
N ALA A 15 45.53 36.86 -13.71
CA ALA A 15 44.50 35.82 -13.61
C ALA A 15 45.20 34.54 -13.24
N VAL A 16 45.29 34.24 -11.99
CA VAL A 16 45.37 32.92 -11.35
C VAL A 16 45.43 33.21 -9.85
N LEU A 17 44.26 33.35 -9.19
CA LEU A 17 44.05 33.20 -7.77
C LEU A 17 42.61 33.68 -7.41
N ALA A 18 41.59 32.94 -7.84
CA ALA A 18 40.25 33.11 -7.29
C ALA A 18 39.31 31.97 -7.70
N PRO A 19 39.39 30.83 -7.01
CA PRO A 19 38.14 30.12 -6.74
C PRO A 19 37.86 29.84 -5.28
N VAL A 20 38.75 30.17 -4.31
CA VAL A 20 38.52 29.83 -2.89
C VAL A 20 37.73 30.91 -2.13
N ALA A 21 37.78 32.16 -2.59
CA ALA A 21 37.08 33.28 -1.91
C ALA A 21 35.56 33.33 -2.20
N GLY A 22 35.09 32.77 -3.34
CA GLY A 22 33.68 32.82 -3.77
C GLY A 22 32.77 31.91 -2.92
N VAL A 23 33.27 30.75 -2.51
CA VAL A 23 32.47 29.77 -1.71
C VAL A 23 32.32 30.23 -0.26
N LEU A 24 33.36 30.83 0.34
CA LEU A 24 33.27 31.37 1.70
C LEU A 24 32.36 32.61 1.76
N THR A 25 32.33 33.44 0.73
CA THR A 25 31.47 34.65 0.70
C THR A 25 30.01 34.28 0.46
N GLY A 26 29.71 33.22 -0.33
CA GLY A 26 28.36 32.68 -0.49
C GLY A 26 27.81 32.08 0.79
N LEU A 27 28.63 31.36 1.55
CA LEU A 27 28.23 30.75 2.82
C LEU A 27 27.93 31.81 3.90
N ILE A 28 28.72 32.90 3.95
CA ILE A 28 28.52 34.01 4.87
C ILE A 28 27.25 34.81 4.52
N LEU A 29 26.89 34.93 3.25
CA LEU A 29 25.69 35.66 2.81
C LEU A 29 24.40 34.87 3.09
N VAL A 30 24.41 33.54 2.91
CA VAL A 30 23.27 32.66 3.21
C VAL A 30 23.00 32.60 4.72
N VAL A 31 24.05 32.53 5.53
CA VAL A 31 23.93 32.54 6.99
C VAL A 31 23.37 33.89 7.52
N ALA A 32 23.65 35.01 6.82
CA ALA A 32 23.14 36.33 7.22
C ALA A 32 21.63 36.52 7.01
N LEU A 33 20.99 35.71 6.14
CA LEU A 33 19.56 35.80 5.82
C LEU A 33 18.65 35.02 6.76
N LEU A 34 19.21 34.13 7.61
CA LEU A 34 18.42 33.40 8.59
C LEU A 34 18.15 34.26 9.82
N PRO A 35 16.91 34.26 10.39
CA PRO A 35 16.65 34.89 11.70
C PRO A 35 17.57 34.33 12.79
N ALA A 36 18.04 35.15 13.71
CA ALA A 36 18.97 34.73 14.77
C ALA A 36 18.47 33.46 15.52
N GLN A 37 17.18 33.40 15.82
CA GLN A 37 16.55 32.26 16.50
C GLN A 37 16.57 30.95 15.64
N ALA A 38 16.65 31.07 14.32
CA ALA A 38 16.73 29.88 13.43
C ALA A 38 18.16 29.33 13.35
N ARG A 39 19.18 30.14 13.67
CA ARG A 39 20.60 29.72 13.65
C ARG A 39 20.96 28.79 14.81
N ASP A 40 20.31 29.00 15.96
CA ASP A 40 20.56 28.26 17.20
C ASP A 40 19.60 27.09 17.41
N ALA A 41 18.74 26.76 16.41
CA ALA A 41 17.83 25.64 16.54
C ALA A 41 18.63 24.31 16.53
N PRO A 42 18.22 23.31 17.37
CA PRO A 42 18.91 22.03 17.45
C PRO A 42 18.91 21.30 16.11
N ALA A 43 19.94 20.52 15.87
CA ALA A 43 20.02 19.64 14.71
C ALA A 43 18.83 18.65 14.72
N ARG A 44 18.35 18.32 13.53
CA ARG A 44 17.27 17.34 13.31
C ARG A 44 17.63 16.42 12.16
N LEU A 45 17.15 15.20 12.21
CA LEU A 45 17.40 14.23 11.16
C LEU A 45 16.76 14.70 9.84
N HIS A 46 17.59 14.81 8.80
CA HIS A 46 17.21 15.12 7.44
C HIS A 46 17.72 14.06 6.47
N LEU A 47 17.01 13.93 5.35
CA LEU A 47 17.41 13.10 4.22
C LEU A 47 18.02 14.01 3.16
N VAL A 48 19.19 13.65 2.67
CA VAL A 48 19.91 14.37 1.61
C VAL A 48 20.05 13.45 0.41
N THR A 49 19.49 13.84 -0.73
CA THR A 49 19.59 13.12 -2.00
C THR A 49 20.57 13.86 -2.91
N LEU A 50 21.60 13.18 -3.40
CA LEU A 50 22.55 13.73 -4.35
C LEU A 50 21.98 13.73 -5.76
N SER A 51 22.54 14.58 -6.65
CA SER A 51 22.10 14.71 -8.03
C SER A 51 22.44 13.48 -8.89
N THR A 52 23.56 12.79 -8.60
CA THR A 52 23.93 11.51 -9.22
C THR A 52 23.06 10.40 -8.67
N PRO A 53 22.46 9.56 -9.52
CA PRO A 53 21.65 8.40 -9.05
C PRO A 53 22.44 7.34 -8.30
N GLY A 54 21.74 6.44 -7.61
CA GLY A 54 22.30 5.19 -7.09
C GLY A 54 22.76 4.25 -8.21
N THR A 55 23.44 3.16 -7.85
CA THR A 55 23.99 2.16 -8.79
C THR A 55 22.92 1.57 -9.72
N SER A 56 21.65 1.50 -9.30
CA SER A 56 20.53 1.03 -10.14
C SER A 56 20.24 1.95 -11.34
N GLY A 57 20.60 3.21 -11.26
CA GLY A 57 20.29 4.24 -12.26
C GLY A 57 21.51 4.96 -12.82
N SER A 58 22.71 4.50 -12.50
CA SER A 58 23.98 5.03 -13.02
C SER A 58 25.01 3.91 -13.21
N ASP A 59 26.08 4.20 -13.95
CA ASP A 59 27.22 3.30 -14.15
C ASP A 59 28.29 3.45 -13.04
N ARG A 60 27.96 4.15 -11.95
CA ARG A 60 28.86 4.37 -10.83
C ARG A 60 28.88 3.17 -9.89
N SER A 61 30.05 2.87 -9.32
CA SER A 61 30.18 1.91 -8.25
C SER A 61 29.67 2.46 -6.91
N ALA A 62 29.35 1.58 -5.96
CA ALA A 62 28.96 2.00 -4.61
C ALA A 62 30.08 2.80 -3.91
N GLU A 63 31.35 2.42 -4.14
CA GLU A 63 32.52 3.10 -3.58
C GLU A 63 32.67 4.53 -4.10
N GLU A 64 32.48 4.74 -5.41
CA GLU A 64 32.47 6.10 -6.00
C GLU A 64 31.34 6.95 -5.41
N LEU A 65 30.14 6.37 -5.23
CA LEU A 65 29.01 7.08 -4.63
C LEU A 65 29.25 7.45 -3.18
N LEU A 66 29.87 6.54 -2.38
CA LEU A 66 30.28 6.84 -1.00
C LEU A 66 31.32 7.97 -0.95
N SER A 67 32.29 7.97 -1.85
CA SER A 67 33.28 9.07 -1.95
C SER A 67 32.63 10.41 -2.27
N MET A 68 31.61 10.43 -3.14
CA MET A 68 30.83 11.64 -3.41
C MET A 68 30.05 12.12 -2.17
N GLN A 69 29.48 11.19 -1.40
CA GLN A 69 28.80 11.52 -0.14
C GLN A 69 29.79 12.08 0.90
N ASP A 70 31.00 11.48 1.01
CA ASP A 70 32.04 11.96 1.93
C ASP A 70 32.47 13.40 1.62
N ALA A 71 32.62 13.74 0.34
CA ALA A 71 32.91 15.10 -0.09
C ALA A 71 31.83 16.09 0.38
N VAL A 72 30.55 15.76 0.17
CA VAL A 72 29.40 16.60 0.57
C VAL A 72 29.29 16.71 2.10
N LEU A 73 29.47 15.61 2.83
CA LEU A 73 29.47 15.59 4.30
C LEU A 73 30.58 16.46 4.88
N SER A 74 31.81 16.36 4.31
CA SER A 74 32.96 17.15 4.73
C SER A 74 32.75 18.63 4.47
N GLU A 75 32.24 19.00 3.29
CA GLU A 75 31.98 20.39 2.92
C GLU A 75 30.91 21.02 3.82
N ALA A 76 29.86 20.27 4.17
CA ALA A 76 28.80 20.72 5.05
C ALA A 76 29.14 20.63 6.56
N GLY A 77 30.33 20.12 6.92
CA GLY A 77 30.75 19.95 8.30
C GLY A 77 29.86 18.97 9.10
N VAL A 78 29.38 17.91 8.45
CA VAL A 78 28.56 16.86 9.05
C VAL A 78 29.44 15.70 9.47
N ALA A 79 29.39 15.31 10.76
CA ALA A 79 30.33 14.34 11.32
C ALA A 79 30.07 12.90 10.84
N ALA A 80 28.88 12.35 11.11
CA ALA A 80 28.52 10.97 10.73
C ALA A 80 27.03 10.89 10.37
N PRO A 81 26.69 10.32 9.23
CA PRO A 81 25.31 10.07 8.86
C PRO A 81 24.74 8.86 9.60
N ALA A 82 23.44 8.90 9.91
CA ALA A 82 22.70 7.78 10.48
C ALA A 82 22.53 6.64 9.45
N TYR A 83 22.36 7.01 8.17
CA TYR A 83 22.25 6.09 7.03
C TYR A 83 22.98 6.62 5.81
N ARG A 84 23.46 5.69 4.96
CA ARG A 84 23.99 5.94 3.62
C ARG A 84 23.32 5.02 2.61
N TRP A 85 22.98 5.54 1.44
CA TRP A 85 22.33 4.81 0.37
C TRP A 85 23.15 4.89 -0.91
N THR A 86 23.32 3.78 -1.59
CA THR A 86 24.11 3.71 -2.82
C THR A 86 23.43 2.92 -3.94
N THR A 87 22.37 2.16 -3.63
CA THR A 87 21.75 1.26 -4.62
C THR A 87 20.54 1.89 -5.31
N ALA A 88 19.45 2.05 -4.60
CA ALA A 88 18.24 2.68 -5.15
C ALA A 88 18.36 4.19 -5.24
N LEU A 89 19.16 4.78 -4.36
CA LEU A 89 19.37 6.21 -4.25
C LEU A 89 20.84 6.49 -3.93
N ASN A 90 21.37 7.64 -4.35
CA ASN A 90 22.62 8.16 -3.84
C ASN A 90 22.33 9.28 -2.84
N GLY A 91 22.68 9.07 -1.58
CA GLY A 91 22.41 10.04 -0.52
C GLY A 91 22.61 9.46 0.88
N PHE A 92 22.21 10.25 1.87
CA PHE A 92 22.37 9.90 3.27
C PHE A 92 21.29 10.53 4.14
N ALA A 93 21.15 10.04 5.38
CA ALA A 93 20.38 10.70 6.44
C ALA A 93 21.34 11.13 7.56
N ALA A 94 21.24 12.39 7.99
CA ALA A 94 22.09 12.95 9.03
C ALA A 94 21.34 14.00 9.87
N GLU A 95 21.79 14.17 11.13
CA GLU A 95 21.37 15.27 11.98
C GLU A 95 21.97 16.58 11.46
N LEU A 96 21.13 17.50 11.02
CA LEU A 96 21.52 18.76 10.40
C LEU A 96 20.96 19.97 11.15
N THR A 97 21.82 20.97 11.37
CA THR A 97 21.38 22.29 11.81
C THR A 97 20.74 23.04 10.65
N PRO A 98 19.92 24.08 10.89
CA PRO A 98 19.33 24.89 9.83
C PRO A 98 20.36 25.49 8.87
N VAL A 99 21.55 25.85 9.37
CA VAL A 99 22.64 26.38 8.55
C VAL A 99 23.17 25.33 7.57
N GLN A 100 23.37 24.10 8.05
CA GLN A 100 23.80 22.97 7.21
C GLN A 100 22.73 22.60 6.17
N VAL A 101 21.45 22.65 6.53
CA VAL A 101 20.34 22.41 5.59
C VAL A 101 20.37 23.42 4.43
N GLU A 102 20.55 24.70 4.72
CA GLU A 102 20.60 25.73 3.66
C GLU A 102 21.88 25.61 2.82
N ALA A 103 23.03 25.31 3.42
CA ALA A 103 24.28 25.06 2.71
C ALA A 103 24.12 23.87 1.73
N LEU A 104 23.56 22.75 2.19
CA LEU A 104 23.32 21.58 1.37
C LEU A 104 22.30 21.84 0.26
N ARG A 105 21.26 22.64 0.51
CA ARG A 105 20.29 23.04 -0.55
C ARG A 105 20.90 23.88 -1.65
N ALA A 106 21.94 24.66 -1.33
CA ALA A 106 22.65 25.50 -2.29
C ALA A 106 23.73 24.76 -3.09
N ALA A 107 24.07 23.53 -2.69
CA ALA A 107 25.11 22.74 -3.35
C ALA A 107 24.58 22.10 -4.65
N ASP A 108 25.27 22.27 -5.78
CA ASP A 108 24.91 21.71 -7.09
C ASP A 108 24.89 20.17 -7.11
N SER A 109 25.69 19.56 -6.25
CA SER A 109 25.74 18.10 -6.06
C SER A 109 24.52 17.52 -5.34
N VAL A 110 23.69 18.38 -4.70
CA VAL A 110 22.51 17.98 -3.93
C VAL A 110 21.24 18.31 -4.71
N SER A 111 20.36 17.33 -4.87
CA SER A 111 19.10 17.50 -5.59
C SER A 111 17.90 17.72 -4.66
N LEU A 112 17.99 17.29 -3.39
CA LEU A 112 16.88 17.39 -2.43
C LEU A 112 17.40 17.29 -0.99
N VAL A 113 16.88 18.14 -0.09
CA VAL A 113 17.08 18.06 1.37
C VAL A 113 15.70 18.15 2.02
N GLU A 114 15.30 17.10 2.72
CA GLU A 114 13.99 16.98 3.38
C GLU A 114 14.13 16.59 4.85
N PRO A 115 13.24 17.07 5.72
CA PRO A 115 13.20 16.58 7.10
C PRO A 115 12.77 15.10 7.12
N ASN A 116 13.24 14.37 8.12
CA ASN A 116 12.74 13.03 8.40
C ASN A 116 11.32 13.14 8.99
N GLU A 117 10.34 12.55 8.32
CA GLU A 117 8.93 12.55 8.73
C GLU A 117 8.47 11.12 9.07
N VAL A 118 7.51 11.00 9.99
CA VAL A 118 6.87 9.71 10.30
C VAL A 118 5.57 9.60 9.53
N HIS A 119 5.46 8.56 8.71
CA HIS A 119 4.30 8.25 7.87
C HIS A 119 3.42 7.18 8.52
N GLU A 120 2.10 7.34 8.39
CA GLU A 120 1.16 6.35 8.88
C GLU A 120 1.12 5.10 7.99
N LEU A 121 0.94 3.94 8.61
CA LEU A 121 0.60 2.71 7.89
C LEU A 121 -0.76 2.85 7.20
N SER A 122 -0.85 2.41 5.94
CA SER A 122 -2.09 2.46 5.14
C SER A 122 -3.14 1.42 5.61
N SER A 123 -3.33 1.30 6.92
CA SER A 123 -4.42 0.53 7.53
C SER A 123 -5.55 1.45 7.95
N THR A 124 -6.79 1.03 7.72
CA THR A 124 -7.92 1.63 8.41
C THR A 124 -8.25 0.78 9.62
N PRO A 125 -8.60 1.38 10.77
CA PRO A 125 -9.26 0.64 11.83
C PRO A 125 -10.38 -0.18 11.19
N ALA A 126 -10.59 -1.43 11.61
CA ALA A 126 -11.46 -2.44 10.97
C ALA A 126 -12.95 -2.03 10.85
N ASP A 127 -13.22 -0.80 10.45
CA ASP A 127 -14.55 -0.19 10.41
C ASP A 127 -15.34 -0.48 9.12
N LEU A 128 -14.74 -1.18 8.17
CA LEU A 128 -15.34 -1.33 6.86
C LEU A 128 -15.55 -2.82 6.56
N GLY A 129 -16.79 -3.24 6.58
CA GLY A 129 -17.19 -4.62 6.37
C GLY A 129 -16.78 -5.18 5.01
N ALA A 130 -16.38 -6.43 4.99
CA ALA A 130 -16.10 -7.15 3.74
C ALA A 130 -16.23 -8.66 3.83
N ARG A 131 -16.31 -9.24 2.65
CA ARG A 131 -16.08 -10.67 2.40
C ARG A 131 -14.58 -10.95 2.42
N THR A 132 -14.17 -12.09 2.98
CA THR A 132 -12.88 -12.70 2.63
C THR A 132 -12.83 -12.80 1.11
N ALA A 133 -11.86 -12.14 0.49
CA ALA A 133 -11.47 -12.54 -0.85
C ALA A 133 -11.07 -14.02 -0.72
N ARG A 134 -11.85 -14.93 -1.28
CA ARG A 134 -11.41 -16.31 -1.41
C ARG A 134 -10.18 -16.29 -2.30
N VAL A 135 -9.02 -16.48 -1.70
CA VAL A 135 -7.88 -16.96 -2.47
C VAL A 135 -8.30 -18.37 -2.93
N PRO A 136 -8.14 -18.69 -4.23
CA PRO A 136 -8.54 -20.00 -4.73
C PRO A 136 -7.93 -21.11 -3.88
N GLU A 137 -8.71 -22.10 -3.49
CA GLU A 137 -8.32 -23.21 -2.61
C GLU A 137 -7.10 -24.02 -3.13
N ARG A 138 -6.67 -23.79 -4.37
CA ARG A 138 -5.50 -24.39 -5.03
C ARG A 138 -4.60 -23.33 -5.65
N ALA A 139 -4.32 -22.24 -4.93
CA ALA A 139 -3.36 -21.27 -5.42
C ALA A 139 -1.97 -21.94 -5.52
N ARG A 140 -1.42 -21.99 -6.72
CA ARG A 140 -0.03 -22.40 -7.01
C ARG A 140 0.64 -21.28 -7.79
N GLY A 141 1.95 -21.17 -7.62
CA GLY A 141 2.78 -20.25 -8.41
C GLY A 141 3.55 -19.25 -7.55
N GLY A 142 4.46 -18.54 -8.20
CA GLY A 142 5.42 -17.65 -7.55
C GLY A 142 6.79 -18.28 -7.33
N ALA A 143 7.02 -19.54 -7.77
CA ALA A 143 8.29 -20.23 -7.59
C ALA A 143 9.46 -19.46 -8.24
N GLY A 144 10.56 -19.33 -7.51
CA GLY A 144 11.75 -18.61 -7.92
C GLY A 144 11.64 -17.08 -7.80
N ILE A 145 10.58 -16.56 -7.17
CA ILE A 145 10.34 -15.12 -6.97
C ILE A 145 10.46 -14.78 -5.49
N VAL A 146 11.13 -13.66 -5.20
CA VAL A 146 11.20 -13.06 -3.86
C VAL A 146 10.37 -11.77 -3.84
N VAL A 147 9.48 -11.67 -2.86
CA VAL A 147 8.73 -10.43 -2.61
C VAL A 147 9.28 -9.76 -1.36
N GLY A 148 9.83 -8.56 -1.54
CA GLY A 148 10.21 -7.67 -0.46
C GLY A 148 8.99 -6.97 0.13
N ILE A 149 8.85 -7.01 1.44
CA ILE A 149 7.76 -6.36 2.20
C ILE A 149 8.37 -5.27 3.07
N VAL A 150 8.21 -4.00 2.70
CA VAL A 150 8.60 -2.84 3.51
C VAL A 150 7.41 -2.44 4.37
N ASP A 151 7.46 -2.77 5.67
CA ASP A 151 6.32 -2.66 6.58
C ASP A 151 6.75 -2.76 8.07
N SER A 152 5.85 -3.16 8.96
CA SER A 152 6.06 -3.29 10.41
C SER A 152 6.79 -4.58 10.85
N GLY A 153 7.34 -5.36 9.93
CA GLY A 153 8.02 -6.63 10.22
C GLY A 153 7.17 -7.86 9.91
N ILE A 154 7.56 -9.00 10.48
CA ILE A 154 6.94 -10.31 10.23
C ILE A 154 6.86 -11.17 11.50
N ALA A 155 5.83 -12.01 11.62
CA ALA A 155 5.71 -13.06 12.63
C ALA A 155 6.12 -14.41 12.01
N PRO A 156 7.37 -14.86 12.15
CA PRO A 156 7.89 -16.07 11.51
C PRO A 156 7.21 -17.34 12.02
N ASP A 157 6.72 -17.32 13.26
CA ASP A 157 6.09 -18.47 13.93
C ASP A 157 4.69 -18.81 13.38
N ASN A 158 4.17 -18.02 12.42
CA ASN A 158 2.90 -18.32 11.79
C ASN A 158 3.08 -19.42 10.73
N PRO A 159 2.22 -20.45 10.68
CA PRO A 159 2.32 -21.55 9.70
C PRO A 159 2.34 -21.11 8.23
N LEU A 160 1.87 -19.89 7.92
CA LEU A 160 1.94 -19.33 6.57
C LEU A 160 3.38 -19.00 6.13
N PHE A 161 4.28 -18.90 7.07
CA PHE A 161 5.71 -18.62 6.81
C PHE A 161 6.62 -19.77 7.18
N ALA A 162 6.09 -20.92 7.59
CA ALA A 162 6.88 -22.09 7.91
C ALA A 162 7.73 -22.55 6.70
N ASP A 163 8.87 -23.14 6.98
CA ASP A 163 9.66 -23.82 5.96
C ASP A 163 8.92 -25.08 5.51
N VAL A 164 8.50 -25.07 4.27
CA VAL A 164 7.72 -26.16 3.68
C VAL A 164 8.40 -26.69 2.42
N PRO A 165 8.29 -28.00 2.12
CA PRO A 165 8.71 -28.54 0.83
C PRO A 165 7.82 -28.01 -0.30
N GLY A 166 8.31 -28.07 -1.54
CA GLY A 166 7.48 -27.77 -2.70
C GLY A 166 7.31 -26.28 -3.03
N LEU A 167 8.16 -25.41 -2.50
CA LEU A 167 8.25 -24.02 -2.93
C LEU A 167 8.76 -23.86 -4.37
N GLY A 168 9.23 -24.97 -4.95
CA GLY A 168 9.73 -25.03 -6.32
C GLY A 168 11.11 -24.40 -6.45
N ARG A 169 11.36 -23.80 -7.61
CA ARG A 169 12.67 -23.25 -7.99
C ARG A 169 13.20 -22.25 -6.96
N GLU A 170 14.52 -22.27 -6.72
CA GLU A 170 15.21 -21.29 -5.89
C GLU A 170 15.30 -19.91 -6.62
N PRO A 171 15.33 -18.79 -5.88
CA PRO A 171 15.55 -17.48 -6.46
C PRO A 171 16.99 -17.37 -7.01
N GLU A 172 17.14 -16.75 -8.18
CA GLU A 172 18.45 -16.61 -8.83
C GLU A 172 19.13 -15.26 -8.54
N ARG A 173 18.33 -14.24 -8.29
CA ARG A 173 18.79 -12.84 -8.16
C ARG A 173 18.94 -12.37 -6.72
N PHE A 174 18.37 -13.09 -5.77
CA PHE A 174 18.31 -12.65 -4.38
C PHE A 174 19.59 -13.02 -3.63
N SER A 175 20.22 -12.03 -3.02
CA SER A 175 21.44 -12.14 -2.22
C SER A 175 21.29 -11.65 -0.77
N GLY A 176 20.07 -11.36 -0.32
CA GLY A 176 19.80 -10.91 1.04
C GLY A 176 19.99 -12.00 2.09
N ALA A 177 20.16 -11.57 3.34
CA ALA A 177 20.40 -12.43 4.49
C ALA A 177 19.49 -12.05 5.67
N CYS A 178 19.56 -12.87 6.73
CA CYS A 178 18.96 -12.55 8.03
C CYS A 178 19.82 -11.58 8.81
N MET A 179 19.33 -10.38 9.03
CA MET A 179 19.90 -9.44 9.99
C MET A 179 19.53 -9.89 11.41
N PRO A 180 20.51 -10.14 12.30
CA PRO A 180 20.21 -10.51 13.68
C PRO A 180 19.58 -9.35 14.45
N GLY A 181 18.90 -9.67 15.54
CA GLY A 181 18.28 -8.72 16.45
C GLY A 181 18.07 -9.33 17.83
N ASP A 182 17.46 -8.60 18.76
CA ASP A 182 17.31 -8.99 20.17
C ASP A 182 16.72 -10.39 20.36
N ASP A 183 15.75 -10.76 19.53
CA ASP A 183 15.02 -12.04 19.59
C ASP A 183 15.02 -12.75 18.22
N TRP A 184 16.03 -12.47 17.39
CA TRP A 184 16.17 -13.00 16.04
C TRP A 184 17.61 -13.38 15.73
N ALA A 185 17.88 -14.67 15.56
CA ALA A 185 19.21 -15.14 15.20
C ALA A 185 19.48 -15.06 13.70
N ALA A 186 20.74 -14.92 13.30
CA ALA A 186 21.14 -14.80 11.90
C ALA A 186 20.78 -16.03 11.04
N ASP A 187 20.65 -17.20 11.65
CA ASP A 187 20.28 -18.48 11.01
C ASP A 187 18.76 -18.74 11.01
N SER A 188 17.94 -17.80 11.48
CA SER A 188 16.47 -17.94 11.53
C SER A 188 15.80 -17.85 10.15
N CYS A 189 16.51 -17.44 9.08
CA CYS A 189 16.00 -17.49 7.72
C CYS A 189 16.00 -18.91 7.16
N HIS A 190 15.07 -19.18 6.28
CA HIS A 190 14.87 -20.48 5.68
C HIS A 190 14.22 -20.33 4.28
N ARG A 191 13.94 -21.45 3.58
CA ARG A 191 13.48 -21.41 2.19
C ARG A 191 12.25 -20.55 1.92
N LYS A 192 11.38 -20.31 2.91
CA LYS A 192 10.17 -19.46 2.76
C LYS A 192 10.44 -18.01 3.11
N LEU A 193 11.10 -17.77 4.23
CA LEU A 193 11.54 -16.46 4.68
C LEU A 193 13.03 -16.36 4.44
N VAL A 194 13.41 -15.82 3.27
CA VAL A 194 14.78 -15.88 2.75
C VAL A 194 15.67 -14.74 3.24
N GLY A 195 15.10 -13.68 3.79
CA GLY A 195 15.86 -12.56 4.34
C GLY A 195 14.99 -11.69 5.25
N VAL A 196 15.63 -11.06 6.22
CA VAL A 196 15.02 -10.03 7.06
C VAL A 196 16.02 -8.92 7.36
N SER A 197 15.52 -7.68 7.43
CA SER A 197 16.29 -6.52 7.90
C SER A 197 15.38 -5.60 8.69
N TRP A 198 15.95 -4.78 9.56
CA TRP A 198 15.20 -3.78 10.34
C TRP A 198 16.00 -2.49 10.46
N PHE A 199 15.29 -1.36 10.49
CA PHE A 199 15.86 -0.02 10.47
C PHE A 199 15.04 0.87 11.39
N VAL A 200 15.71 1.53 12.37
CA VAL A 200 15.05 2.26 13.47
C VAL A 200 15.63 3.65 13.72
N SER A 201 16.79 3.99 13.14
CA SER A 201 17.46 5.26 13.44
C SER A 201 16.63 6.49 13.01
N GLY A 202 15.75 6.32 12.03
CA GLY A 202 14.82 7.37 11.63
C GLY A 202 13.64 7.54 12.59
N PHE A 203 13.11 6.45 13.13
CA PHE A 203 12.02 6.48 14.10
C PHE A 203 12.50 6.84 15.51
N GLY A 204 13.69 6.34 15.91
CA GLY A 204 14.29 6.48 17.22
C GLY A 204 13.98 5.29 18.13
N ALA A 205 15.03 4.57 18.55
CA ALA A 205 14.90 3.39 19.42
C ALA A 205 14.29 3.73 20.79
N GLU A 206 14.55 4.94 21.29
CA GLU A 206 14.02 5.47 22.56
C GLU A 206 12.51 5.74 22.53
N ARG A 207 11.91 5.79 21.34
CA ARG A 207 10.48 6.03 21.14
C ARG A 207 9.66 4.74 20.99
N LEU A 208 10.29 3.59 21.13
CA LEU A 208 9.63 2.31 20.93
C LEU A 208 8.70 1.97 22.10
N ARG A 209 7.60 1.31 21.78
CA ARG A 209 6.71 0.67 22.78
C ARG A 209 7.46 -0.45 23.49
N ALA A 210 7.21 -0.65 24.78
CA ALA A 210 7.88 -1.69 25.59
C ALA A 210 7.74 -3.14 25.05
N ALA A 211 6.78 -3.40 24.17
CA ALA A 211 6.62 -4.71 23.53
C ALA A 211 7.44 -4.87 22.23
N GLU A 212 8.05 -3.80 21.73
CA GLU A 212 8.94 -3.86 20.57
C GLU A 212 10.30 -4.45 20.96
N SER A 213 10.94 -5.07 19.99
CA SER A 213 12.33 -5.52 20.07
C SER A 213 13.10 -4.96 18.86
N LEU A 214 14.39 -4.71 19.02
CA LEU A 214 15.28 -4.32 17.92
C LEU A 214 15.54 -5.52 17.01
N SER A 215 14.51 -5.91 16.28
CA SER A 215 14.50 -7.05 15.36
C SER A 215 13.44 -6.87 14.28
N ALA A 216 13.39 -7.82 13.33
CA ALA A 216 12.36 -7.84 12.29
C ALA A 216 10.99 -8.37 12.78
N ARG A 217 10.84 -8.71 14.06
CA ARG A 217 9.54 -9.17 14.61
C ARG A 217 8.48 -8.07 14.52
N ASP A 218 7.29 -8.49 14.13
CA ASP A 218 6.12 -7.63 14.00
C ASP A 218 5.31 -7.60 15.30
N VAL A 219 5.07 -6.43 15.84
CA VAL A 219 4.23 -6.19 17.02
C VAL A 219 2.91 -5.52 16.63
N ILE A 220 2.91 -4.73 15.57
CA ILE A 220 1.72 -4.05 15.03
C ILE A 220 0.78 -5.06 14.35
N GLY A 221 1.35 -6.01 13.61
CA GLY A 221 0.62 -7.05 12.87
C GLY A 221 0.29 -6.68 11.43
N HIS A 222 0.62 -5.47 10.98
CA HIS A 222 0.30 -5.02 9.63
C HIS A 222 1.20 -5.69 8.58
N GLY A 223 2.51 -5.72 8.76
CA GLY A 223 3.46 -6.38 7.86
C GLY A 223 3.19 -7.88 7.72
N THR A 224 2.90 -8.55 8.84
CA THR A 224 2.50 -9.96 8.87
C THR A 224 1.22 -10.21 8.04
N GLN A 225 0.21 -9.34 8.16
CA GLN A 225 -1.01 -9.44 7.37
C GLN A 225 -0.73 -9.28 5.87
N VAL A 226 0.05 -8.25 5.50
CA VAL A 226 0.44 -7.98 4.11
C VAL A 226 1.20 -9.18 3.53
N ALA A 227 2.28 -9.62 4.19
CA ALA A 227 3.11 -10.75 3.74
C ALA A 227 2.29 -12.03 3.57
N SER A 228 1.34 -12.31 4.49
CA SER A 228 0.48 -13.50 4.42
C SER A 228 -0.42 -13.50 3.18
N VAL A 229 -0.98 -12.33 2.83
CA VAL A 229 -1.82 -12.18 1.62
C VAL A 229 -0.98 -12.30 0.35
N VAL A 230 0.21 -11.70 0.33
CA VAL A 230 1.13 -11.77 -0.83
C VAL A 230 1.56 -13.21 -1.11
N ALA A 231 2.15 -13.86 -0.12
CA ALA A 231 2.93 -15.08 -0.33
C ALA A 231 2.78 -16.14 0.78
N GLY A 232 1.78 -16.07 1.64
CA GLY A 232 1.55 -17.12 2.65
C GLY A 232 1.47 -18.51 2.03
N ASN A 233 2.02 -19.53 2.70
CA ASN A 233 2.03 -20.92 2.26
C ASN A 233 0.65 -21.41 1.82
N ALA A 234 0.63 -22.38 0.89
CA ALA A 234 -0.61 -22.92 0.36
C ALA A 234 -1.36 -23.78 1.39
N GLU A 235 -2.67 -23.67 1.36
CA GLU A 235 -3.61 -24.58 2.05
C GLU A 235 -3.39 -24.72 3.58
N VAL A 236 -2.88 -23.67 4.23
CA VAL A 236 -2.71 -23.67 5.68
C VAL A 236 -4.09 -23.64 6.36
N SER A 237 -4.28 -24.57 7.30
CA SER A 237 -5.54 -24.63 8.07
C SER A 237 -5.71 -23.41 8.97
N VAL A 238 -6.84 -22.73 8.82
CA VAL A 238 -7.20 -21.57 9.63
C VAL A 238 -8.34 -21.95 10.56
N SER A 239 -8.09 -21.80 11.85
CA SER A 239 -9.12 -21.87 12.88
C SER A 239 -9.17 -20.54 13.62
N ALA A 240 -10.19 -19.75 13.37
CA ALA A 240 -10.43 -18.46 14.02
C ALA A 240 -11.82 -18.47 14.65
N GLY A 241 -12.12 -19.50 15.45
CA GLY A 241 -13.43 -19.72 16.05
C GLY A 241 -14.53 -19.95 14.98
N PRO A 242 -15.81 -19.65 15.28
CA PRO A 242 -16.93 -19.89 14.37
C PRO A 242 -16.95 -18.98 13.13
N SER A 243 -16.02 -18.06 13.03
CA SER A 243 -16.04 -16.99 11.99
C SER A 243 -15.19 -17.29 10.77
N ALA A 244 -14.18 -18.14 10.88
CA ALA A 244 -13.29 -18.53 9.79
C ALA A 244 -12.73 -19.92 10.07
N ALA A 245 -13.36 -20.95 9.54
CA ALA A 245 -12.80 -22.29 9.42
C ALA A 245 -12.54 -22.56 7.93
N GLY A 246 -11.40 -23.14 7.61
CA GLY A 246 -11.06 -23.47 6.24
C GLY A 246 -9.56 -23.44 5.98
N ARG A 247 -9.20 -23.43 4.71
CA ARG A 247 -7.81 -23.33 4.28
C ARG A 247 -7.53 -21.96 3.71
N PHE A 248 -6.37 -21.42 4.00
CA PHE A 248 -5.87 -20.14 3.50
C PHE A 248 -4.61 -20.37 2.67
N SER A 249 -4.46 -19.57 1.62
CA SER A 249 -3.24 -19.48 0.81
C SER A 249 -3.00 -18.01 0.47
N GLY A 250 -1.76 -17.58 0.45
CA GLY A 250 -1.39 -16.33 -0.19
C GLY A 250 -1.69 -16.35 -1.69
N VAL A 251 -1.61 -15.21 -2.35
CA VAL A 251 -1.85 -15.09 -3.80
C VAL A 251 -0.79 -15.84 -4.61
N ALA A 252 0.48 -15.74 -4.16
CA ALA A 252 1.65 -16.41 -4.74
C ALA A 252 2.33 -17.33 -3.70
N PRO A 253 1.72 -18.47 -3.33
CA PRO A 253 2.14 -19.22 -2.17
C PRO A 253 3.50 -19.92 -2.32
N GLN A 254 4.04 -20.05 -3.53
CA GLN A 254 5.39 -20.57 -3.78
C GLN A 254 6.45 -19.44 -3.87
N ALA A 255 6.04 -18.16 -3.84
CA ALA A 255 6.98 -17.05 -3.71
C ALA A 255 7.60 -17.04 -2.30
N ARG A 256 8.81 -16.58 -2.22
CA ARG A 256 9.54 -16.35 -0.97
C ARG A 256 9.31 -14.93 -0.48
N VAL A 257 9.52 -14.73 0.80
CA VAL A 257 9.34 -13.44 1.46
C VAL A 257 10.70 -12.96 1.97
N ALA A 258 11.00 -11.68 1.71
CA ALA A 258 12.02 -10.92 2.40
C ALA A 258 11.33 -9.77 3.15
N ALA A 259 11.57 -9.65 4.46
CA ALA A 259 10.92 -8.65 5.30
C ALA A 259 11.89 -7.52 5.68
N TYR A 260 11.46 -6.28 5.44
CA TYR A 260 12.23 -5.07 5.74
C TYR A 260 11.41 -4.21 6.70
N LYS A 261 11.69 -4.32 8.00
CA LYS A 261 10.99 -3.56 9.02
C LYS A 261 11.51 -2.13 9.06
N ALA A 262 10.62 -1.20 8.72
CA ALA A 262 10.85 0.25 8.76
C ALA A 262 9.73 0.98 9.50
N CYS A 263 8.76 0.24 10.06
CA CYS A 263 7.62 0.80 10.78
C CYS A 263 7.57 0.22 12.19
N TRP A 264 7.34 1.08 13.16
CA TRP A 264 7.50 0.80 14.57
C TRP A 264 6.28 1.21 15.38
N ALA A 265 6.04 0.51 16.50
CA ALA A 265 5.00 0.84 17.44
C ALA A 265 5.53 1.82 18.49
N ALA A 266 4.84 2.95 18.65
CA ALA A 266 5.08 3.91 19.71
C ALA A 266 4.32 3.56 21.00
N PRO A 267 4.63 4.15 22.16
CA PRO A 267 3.84 4.01 23.38
C PRO A 267 2.38 4.39 23.18
N ASP A 268 2.08 5.51 22.50
CA ASP A 268 0.74 5.82 21.99
C ASP A 268 0.57 5.23 20.58
N PRO A 269 -0.42 4.35 20.36
CA PRO A 269 -0.69 3.81 19.03
C PRO A 269 -1.06 4.85 17.96
N ALA A 270 -1.35 6.09 18.34
CA ALA A 270 -1.57 7.18 17.38
C ALA A 270 -0.27 7.64 16.71
N ASP A 271 0.87 7.37 17.35
CA ASP A 271 2.21 7.71 16.89
C ASP A 271 2.92 6.51 16.23
N ASP A 272 2.25 5.34 16.09
CA ASP A 272 2.75 4.20 15.32
C ASP A 272 3.01 4.64 13.87
N GLY A 273 4.20 4.32 13.31
CA GLY A 273 4.50 4.78 11.96
C GLY A 273 5.84 4.34 11.42
N CYS A 274 6.19 4.91 10.27
CA CYS A 274 7.36 4.58 9.48
C CYS A 274 8.14 5.87 9.17
N ALA A 275 9.34 6.01 9.68
CA ALA A 275 10.16 7.19 9.41
C ALA A 275 10.70 7.17 7.97
N SER A 276 10.77 8.33 7.32
CA SER A 276 11.26 8.47 5.93
C SER A 276 12.65 7.87 5.75
N ALA A 277 13.58 8.11 6.69
CA ALA A 277 14.94 7.60 6.63
C ALA A 277 14.98 6.06 6.71
N ASP A 278 14.17 5.45 7.59
CA ASP A 278 14.05 4.00 7.69
C ASP A 278 13.43 3.37 6.44
N LEU A 279 12.40 4.04 5.86
CA LEU A 279 11.78 3.60 4.61
C LEU A 279 12.74 3.61 3.44
N VAL A 280 13.51 4.69 3.26
CA VAL A 280 14.51 4.80 2.19
C VAL A 280 15.58 3.72 2.36
N THR A 281 16.05 3.49 3.59
CA THR A 281 17.04 2.46 3.90
C THR A 281 16.50 1.06 3.61
N ALA A 282 15.24 0.78 3.95
CA ALA A 282 14.58 -0.48 3.65
C ALA A 282 14.42 -0.71 2.13
N ILE A 283 14.09 0.34 1.36
CA ILE A 283 13.96 0.28 -0.09
C ILE A 283 15.33 0.07 -0.75
N ASP A 284 16.36 0.81 -0.30
CA ASP A 284 17.73 0.68 -0.80
C ASP A 284 18.26 -0.74 -0.55
N ARG A 285 18.08 -1.26 0.66
CA ARG A 285 18.43 -2.62 1.03
C ARG A 285 17.67 -3.67 0.21
N ALA A 286 16.37 -3.58 0.07
CA ALA A 286 15.57 -4.50 -0.74
C ALA A 286 16.00 -4.50 -2.21
N THR A 287 16.42 -3.33 -2.73
CA THR A 287 16.94 -3.17 -4.08
C THR A 287 18.30 -3.86 -4.22
N SER A 288 19.20 -3.65 -3.28
CA SER A 288 20.50 -4.31 -3.21
C SER A 288 20.40 -5.84 -3.06
N ASP A 289 19.46 -6.31 -2.24
CA ASP A 289 19.21 -7.74 -2.04
C ASP A 289 18.59 -8.42 -3.30
N GLY A 290 18.11 -7.65 -4.27
CA GLY A 290 17.62 -8.17 -5.55
C GLY A 290 16.25 -8.82 -5.49
N VAL A 291 15.29 -8.26 -4.74
CA VAL A 291 13.90 -8.73 -4.74
C VAL A 291 13.26 -8.54 -6.13
N ASP A 292 12.32 -9.39 -6.50
CA ASP A 292 11.62 -9.29 -7.80
C ASP A 292 10.42 -8.34 -7.75
N VAL A 293 9.77 -8.25 -6.59
CA VAL A 293 8.60 -7.42 -6.34
C VAL A 293 8.80 -6.71 -5.00
N LEU A 294 8.54 -5.42 -4.95
CA LEU A 294 8.56 -4.63 -3.72
C LEU A 294 7.13 -4.20 -3.37
N SER A 295 6.65 -4.60 -2.20
CA SER A 295 5.35 -4.21 -1.65
C SER A 295 5.54 -3.15 -0.59
N ILE A 296 4.99 -1.94 -0.80
CA ILE A 296 5.03 -0.85 0.15
C ILE A 296 3.60 -0.39 0.49
N SER A 297 3.28 -0.46 1.77
CA SER A 297 1.91 -0.23 2.27
C SER A 297 1.82 0.99 3.20
N VAL A 298 2.69 1.94 3.02
CA VAL A 298 2.78 3.17 3.80
C VAL A 298 2.00 4.29 3.11
N ALA A 299 1.38 5.19 3.87
CA ALA A 299 0.81 6.42 3.32
C ALA A 299 1.96 7.33 2.88
N GLY A 300 1.96 7.76 1.62
CA GLY A 300 3.03 8.60 1.06
C GLY A 300 3.00 10.02 1.63
N GLY A 301 4.17 10.65 1.61
CA GLY A 301 4.37 12.06 1.85
C GLY A 301 4.06 12.92 0.62
N ARG A 302 4.89 13.91 0.34
CA ARG A 302 4.77 14.81 -0.82
C ARG A 302 5.04 14.07 -2.13
N ALA A 303 4.50 14.57 -3.22
CA ALA A 303 4.83 14.04 -4.54
C ALA A 303 6.34 14.17 -4.80
N PHE A 304 6.99 13.06 -5.21
CA PHE A 304 8.41 12.99 -5.60
C PHE A 304 9.44 13.29 -4.50
N ASP A 305 9.08 13.01 -3.24
CA ASP A 305 9.97 13.02 -2.09
C ASP A 305 11.12 11.97 -2.22
N THR A 306 12.01 11.95 -1.25
CA THR A 306 13.15 11.02 -1.21
C THR A 306 12.69 9.55 -1.26
N VAL A 307 11.57 9.20 -0.61
CA VAL A 307 11.00 7.85 -0.67
C VAL A 307 10.58 7.50 -2.11
N GLN A 308 9.89 8.41 -2.82
CA GLN A 308 9.49 8.17 -4.21
C GLN A 308 10.70 8.05 -5.16
N ARG A 309 11.80 8.76 -4.88
CA ARG A 309 13.06 8.67 -5.63
C ARG A 309 13.77 7.33 -5.39
N ALA A 310 13.77 6.83 -4.15
CA ALA A 310 14.27 5.48 -3.84
C ALA A 310 13.44 4.39 -4.57
N LEU A 311 12.12 4.54 -4.63
CA LEU A 311 11.24 3.64 -5.41
C LEU A 311 11.51 3.72 -6.92
N LEU A 312 12.02 4.86 -7.45
CA LEU A 312 12.48 4.92 -8.84
C LEU A 312 13.70 4.02 -9.04
N GLY A 313 14.71 4.11 -8.15
CA GLY A 313 15.88 3.24 -8.24
C GLY A 313 15.53 1.76 -8.17
N ALA A 314 14.58 1.38 -7.31
CA ALA A 314 14.06 0.01 -7.29
C ALA A 314 13.43 -0.39 -8.65
N ALA A 315 12.66 0.51 -9.27
CA ALA A 315 12.06 0.26 -10.59
C ALA A 315 13.12 0.19 -11.71
N GLU A 316 14.23 0.94 -11.60
CA GLU A 316 15.37 0.90 -12.50
C GLU A 316 16.18 -0.40 -12.35
N ALA A 317 16.21 -0.99 -11.16
CA ALA A 317 16.73 -2.34 -10.91
C ALA A 317 15.79 -3.46 -11.42
N ASP A 318 14.77 -3.14 -12.21
CA ASP A 318 13.74 -4.04 -12.73
C ASP A 318 12.90 -4.71 -11.64
N ILE A 319 12.67 -4.06 -10.51
CA ILE A 319 11.78 -4.50 -9.44
C ILE A 319 10.36 -3.99 -9.70
N VAL A 320 9.36 -4.86 -9.59
CA VAL A 320 7.95 -4.44 -9.72
C VAL A 320 7.50 -3.78 -8.42
N VAL A 321 7.43 -2.44 -8.40
CA VAL A 321 7.01 -1.69 -7.22
C VAL A 321 5.48 -1.59 -7.17
N VAL A 322 4.90 -2.03 -6.06
CA VAL A 322 3.45 -1.98 -5.79
C VAL A 322 3.19 -1.22 -4.51
N GLY A 323 2.42 -0.13 -4.60
CA GLY A 323 2.13 0.76 -3.48
C GLY A 323 0.63 0.91 -3.18
N ALA A 324 0.30 1.15 -1.92
CA ALA A 324 -1.07 1.42 -1.49
C ALA A 324 -1.49 2.86 -1.85
N ALA A 325 -2.73 3.06 -2.32
CA ALA A 325 -3.23 4.40 -2.66
C ALA A 325 -3.50 5.29 -1.44
N GLY A 326 -3.64 4.71 -0.25
CA GLY A 326 -4.02 5.45 0.96
C GLY A 326 -5.53 5.38 1.25
N ASN A 327 -5.89 5.73 2.49
CA ASN A 327 -7.22 5.48 3.05
C ASN A 327 -7.97 6.76 3.46
N ARG A 328 -7.54 7.92 2.96
CA ARG A 328 -8.04 9.24 3.36
C ARG A 328 -8.73 10.00 2.22
N ALA A 329 -9.62 9.32 1.45
CA ALA A 329 -10.40 10.00 0.42
C ALA A 329 -11.10 11.26 0.95
N GLY A 330 -10.95 12.38 0.24
CA GLY A 330 -11.45 13.70 0.65
C GLY A 330 -10.49 14.49 1.56
N ARG A 331 -9.36 13.90 1.97
CA ARG A 331 -8.29 14.59 2.72
C ARG A 331 -6.95 14.56 1.99
N SER A 332 -6.69 13.50 1.20
CA SER A 332 -5.47 13.37 0.41
C SER A 332 -5.74 12.63 -0.90
N TYR A 333 -4.93 12.91 -1.90
CA TYR A 333 -4.82 12.11 -3.11
C TYR A 333 -4.02 10.82 -2.87
N ALA A 334 -3.84 10.02 -3.92
CA ALA A 334 -3.13 8.76 -3.85
C ALA A 334 -1.67 8.95 -3.41
N ALA A 335 -1.27 8.19 -2.41
CA ALA A 335 0.03 8.32 -1.73
C ALA A 335 1.24 8.11 -2.65
N HIS A 336 1.12 7.21 -3.63
CA HIS A 336 2.17 6.94 -4.59
C HIS A 336 1.75 7.45 -5.97
N ALA A 337 1.94 8.75 -6.21
CA ALA A 337 1.58 9.41 -7.47
C ALA A 337 2.57 9.15 -8.61
N SER A 338 3.72 8.56 -8.31
CA SER A 338 4.83 8.34 -9.24
C SER A 338 4.48 7.38 -10.38
N PRO A 339 4.96 7.65 -11.61
CA PRO A 339 4.67 6.79 -12.76
C PRO A 339 5.37 5.43 -12.73
N TRP A 340 6.34 5.18 -11.88
CA TRP A 340 7.04 3.90 -11.70
C TRP A 340 6.40 2.99 -10.64
N VAL A 341 5.50 3.47 -9.80
CA VAL A 341 4.79 2.66 -8.81
C VAL A 341 3.45 2.19 -9.36
N THR A 342 3.11 0.91 -9.19
CA THR A 342 1.76 0.39 -9.40
C THR A 342 0.91 0.71 -8.16
N THR A 343 0.18 1.80 -8.22
CA THR A 343 -0.64 2.28 -7.10
C THR A 343 -1.99 1.60 -7.07
N VAL A 344 -2.34 1.00 -5.93
CA VAL A 344 -3.52 0.15 -5.81
C VAL A 344 -4.56 0.77 -4.89
N GLY A 345 -5.74 1.04 -5.46
CA GLY A 345 -6.93 1.42 -4.71
C GLY A 345 -7.74 0.21 -4.23
N ALA A 346 -8.63 0.44 -3.30
CA ALA A 346 -9.39 -0.61 -2.64
C ALA A 346 -10.79 -0.82 -3.23
N LEU A 347 -11.17 -2.10 -3.39
CA LEU A 347 -12.55 -2.54 -3.59
C LEU A 347 -13.19 -2.92 -2.25
N ALA A 348 -14.38 -2.44 -2.02
CA ALA A 348 -15.27 -2.92 -0.97
C ALA A 348 -16.23 -3.97 -1.54
N GLY A 349 -16.18 -5.17 -0.96
CA GLY A 349 -17.20 -6.18 -1.20
C GLY A 349 -18.46 -5.91 -0.37
N PRO A 350 -19.55 -6.65 -0.62
CA PRO A 350 -20.72 -6.60 0.25
C PRO A 350 -20.34 -7.10 1.66
N VAL A 351 -20.78 -6.36 2.69
CA VAL A 351 -20.55 -6.72 4.09
C VAL A 351 -21.20 -8.09 4.36
N PRO A 352 -20.46 -9.12 4.81
CA PRO A 352 -21.08 -10.37 5.24
C PRO A 352 -22.14 -10.10 6.32
N GLN A 353 -23.26 -10.79 6.24
CA GLN A 353 -24.41 -10.52 7.11
C GLN A 353 -24.83 -11.75 7.93
N GLY A 354 -25.33 -11.46 9.10
CA GLY A 354 -26.01 -12.41 9.95
C GLY A 354 -27.37 -11.85 10.39
N ARG A 355 -28.24 -12.74 10.77
CA ARG A 355 -29.59 -12.44 11.28
C ARG A 355 -29.69 -12.81 12.74
N VAL A 356 -30.23 -11.91 13.54
CA VAL A 356 -30.74 -12.21 14.89
C VAL A 356 -32.25 -12.31 14.77
N ALA A 357 -32.79 -13.51 14.96
CA ALA A 357 -34.23 -13.76 14.97
C ALA A 357 -34.69 -14.03 16.40
N VAL A 358 -35.62 -13.24 16.89
CA VAL A 358 -36.21 -13.39 18.22
C VAL A 358 -37.41 -14.33 18.12
N ARG A 359 -37.41 -15.40 18.90
CA ARG A 359 -38.46 -16.40 18.87
C ARG A 359 -39.77 -15.86 19.49
N GLY A 360 -40.91 -16.17 18.87
CA GLY A 360 -42.21 -15.67 19.31
C GLY A 360 -42.45 -14.18 19.05
N SER A 361 -41.61 -13.56 18.17
CA SER A 361 -41.71 -12.15 17.79
C SER A 361 -41.41 -11.97 16.32
N ALA A 362 -42.04 -10.95 15.70
CA ALA A 362 -41.67 -10.51 14.36
C ALA A 362 -40.30 -9.81 14.31
N LEU A 363 -39.57 -9.68 15.41
CA LEU A 363 -38.30 -9.01 15.47
C LEU A 363 -37.19 -9.87 14.87
N SER A 364 -36.80 -9.53 13.64
CA SER A 364 -35.72 -10.15 12.89
C SER A 364 -34.82 -9.06 12.35
N LEU A 365 -33.58 -9.00 12.85
CA LEU A 365 -32.62 -7.94 12.57
C LEU A 365 -31.41 -8.47 11.81
N VAL A 366 -31.00 -7.76 10.78
CA VAL A 366 -29.84 -8.12 9.95
C VAL A 366 -28.71 -7.14 10.23
N GLY A 367 -27.53 -7.69 10.55
CA GLY A 367 -26.33 -6.91 10.82
C GLY A 367 -25.10 -7.51 10.16
N ALA A 368 -23.94 -6.86 10.37
CA ALA A 368 -22.68 -7.38 9.90
C ALA A 368 -22.28 -8.63 10.68
N SER A 369 -21.82 -9.68 10.00
CA SER A 369 -21.45 -10.95 10.63
C SER A 369 -20.55 -11.76 9.69
N ARG A 370 -19.48 -12.35 10.24
CA ARG A 370 -18.65 -13.36 9.57
C ARG A 370 -18.94 -14.77 10.02
N SER A 371 -19.89 -14.94 10.93
CA SER A 371 -20.24 -16.27 11.42
C SER A 371 -20.70 -17.15 10.27
N THR A 372 -20.05 -18.28 10.09
CA THR A 372 -20.39 -19.30 9.09
C THR A 372 -21.35 -20.35 9.68
N VAL A 373 -21.46 -20.40 11.01
CA VAL A 373 -22.34 -21.30 11.74
C VAL A 373 -23.44 -20.52 12.45
N ALA A 374 -24.57 -21.17 12.65
CA ALA A 374 -25.67 -20.61 13.42
C ALA A 374 -25.57 -21.04 14.89
N THR A 375 -26.10 -20.23 15.80
CA THR A 375 -26.42 -20.70 17.18
C THR A 375 -27.66 -21.55 17.14
N GLY A 376 -27.85 -22.41 18.17
CA GLY A 376 -29.16 -22.91 18.50
C GLY A 376 -30.12 -21.77 18.92
N SER A 377 -31.40 -22.10 19.17
CA SER A 377 -32.32 -21.21 19.86
C SER A 377 -31.94 -21.14 21.32
N ALA A 378 -31.49 -20.00 21.82
CA ALA A 378 -30.93 -19.83 23.16
C ALA A 378 -31.47 -18.56 23.82
N PRO A 379 -31.44 -18.48 25.18
CA PRO A 379 -31.73 -17.24 25.88
C PRO A 379 -30.91 -16.08 25.32
N ILE A 380 -31.50 -14.90 25.17
CA ILE A 380 -30.80 -13.69 24.81
C ILE A 380 -30.85 -12.69 25.96
N VAL A 381 -29.67 -12.28 26.45
CA VAL A 381 -29.55 -11.48 27.66
C VAL A 381 -28.82 -10.15 27.39
N LEU A 382 -29.21 -9.12 28.15
CA LEU A 382 -28.50 -7.83 28.14
C LEU A 382 -27.28 -7.92 29.08
N ALA A 383 -26.08 -7.69 28.59
CA ALA A 383 -24.84 -7.76 29.36
C ALA A 383 -24.89 -6.93 30.66
N GLY A 384 -25.53 -5.75 30.64
CA GLY A 384 -25.67 -4.91 31.82
C GLY A 384 -26.61 -5.48 32.94
N ARG A 385 -27.45 -6.47 32.59
CA ARG A 385 -28.30 -7.21 33.55
C ARG A 385 -27.67 -8.52 33.99
N SER A 386 -26.61 -8.96 33.30
CA SER A 386 -25.89 -10.21 33.54
C SER A 386 -24.47 -9.91 34.01
N ARG A 387 -24.33 -8.95 34.94
CA ARG A 387 -23.03 -8.49 35.42
C ARG A 387 -22.59 -9.24 36.66
N THR A 388 -21.28 -9.47 36.77
CA THR A 388 -20.66 -9.95 38.00
C THR A 388 -20.92 -8.93 39.14
N ALA A 389 -21.16 -9.43 40.34
CA ALA A 389 -21.29 -8.59 41.55
C ALA A 389 -20.07 -7.65 41.67
N GLY A 390 -20.29 -6.39 42.00
CA GLY A 390 -19.24 -5.37 42.11
C GLY A 390 -18.77 -4.75 40.80
N SER A 391 -19.07 -5.35 39.65
CA SER A 391 -18.68 -4.77 38.35
C SER A 391 -19.48 -3.51 38.00
N ALA A 392 -18.80 -2.48 37.46
CA ALA A 392 -19.47 -1.28 37.00
C ALA A 392 -20.42 -1.59 35.84
N LEU A 393 -21.61 -0.97 35.82
CA LEU A 393 -22.63 -1.17 34.80
C LEU A 393 -22.12 -0.86 33.39
N ALA A 394 -21.28 0.17 33.24
CA ALA A 394 -20.69 0.56 31.96
C ALA A 394 -19.75 -0.53 31.43
N GLN A 395 -18.93 -1.14 32.30
CA GLN A 395 -18.02 -2.24 31.95
C GLN A 395 -18.81 -3.49 31.51
N ALA A 396 -19.84 -3.87 32.25
CA ALA A 396 -20.68 -5.00 31.88
C ALA A 396 -21.41 -4.77 30.55
N ARG A 397 -22.01 -3.57 30.32
CA ARG A 397 -22.62 -3.22 29.02
C ARG A 397 -21.67 -3.37 27.87
N GLN A 398 -20.38 -3.05 28.07
CA GLN A 398 -19.33 -3.18 27.10
C GLN A 398 -18.74 -4.59 27.01
N CYS A 399 -19.20 -5.53 27.84
CA CYS A 399 -18.67 -6.89 27.93
C CYS A 399 -17.16 -6.89 28.15
N ARG A 400 -16.67 -6.08 29.12
CA ARG A 400 -15.28 -6.15 29.55
C ARG A 400 -14.98 -7.49 30.21
N GLU A 401 -13.74 -7.92 30.12
CA GLU A 401 -13.30 -9.13 30.78
C GLU A 401 -13.58 -9.08 32.28
N GLY A 402 -14.04 -10.22 32.85
CA GLY A 402 -14.44 -10.33 34.29
C GLY A 402 -15.74 -9.62 34.67
N SER A 403 -16.37 -8.86 33.78
CA SER A 403 -17.59 -8.09 34.09
C SER A 403 -18.89 -8.83 33.87
N LEU A 404 -18.85 -10.05 33.31
CA LEU A 404 -20.02 -10.88 33.00
C LEU A 404 -20.12 -12.04 33.99
N ASP A 405 -21.28 -12.23 34.58
CA ASP A 405 -21.60 -13.35 35.47
C ASP A 405 -21.83 -14.63 34.65
N ALA A 406 -20.97 -15.63 34.83
CA ALA A 406 -21.00 -16.86 34.07
C ALA A 406 -22.32 -17.64 34.33
N SER A 407 -22.93 -17.57 35.53
CA SER A 407 -24.19 -18.25 35.85
C SER A 407 -25.37 -17.68 35.03
N LEU A 408 -25.33 -16.40 34.67
CA LEU A 408 -26.37 -15.71 33.90
C LEU A 408 -26.11 -15.72 32.39
N VAL A 409 -24.86 -16.00 31.97
CA VAL A 409 -24.39 -15.88 30.57
C VAL A 409 -24.19 -17.24 29.90
N ALA A 410 -23.89 -18.31 30.68
CA ALA A 410 -23.64 -19.63 30.12
C ALA A 410 -24.82 -20.11 29.26
N GLY A 411 -24.52 -20.57 28.04
CA GLY A 411 -25.52 -21.01 27.06
C GLY A 411 -26.37 -19.90 26.43
N ALA A 412 -26.15 -18.63 26.79
CA ALA A 412 -26.94 -17.51 26.29
C ALA A 412 -26.24 -16.76 25.10
N ILE A 413 -27.04 -16.00 24.34
CA ILE A 413 -26.62 -14.97 23.41
C ILE A 413 -26.57 -13.66 24.18
N VAL A 414 -25.41 -12.99 24.22
CA VAL A 414 -25.18 -11.78 25.02
C VAL A 414 -25.22 -10.53 24.15
N VAL A 415 -26.00 -9.52 24.58
CA VAL A 415 -26.06 -8.21 23.90
C VAL A 415 -25.05 -7.27 24.54
N CYS A 416 -23.97 -6.95 23.79
CA CYS A 416 -22.90 -6.06 24.20
C CYS A 416 -22.99 -4.71 23.48
N GLN A 417 -22.55 -3.62 24.12
CA GLN A 417 -22.42 -2.29 23.51
C GLN A 417 -21.01 -2.08 22.93
N ARG A 418 -20.92 -1.39 21.80
CA ARG A 418 -19.64 -0.93 21.23
C ARG A 418 -19.04 0.20 22.09
N GLY A 419 -17.72 0.27 22.14
CA GLY A 419 -16.94 1.29 22.86
C GLY A 419 -16.15 0.71 24.04
N GLY A 420 -15.16 1.44 24.50
CA GLY A 420 -14.34 1.18 25.68
C GLY A 420 -13.27 0.11 25.53
N ILE A 421 -13.47 -0.94 24.76
CA ILE A 421 -12.50 -2.01 24.44
C ILE A 421 -12.71 -2.52 23.03
N GLY A 422 -11.75 -3.28 22.51
CA GLY A 422 -11.82 -3.92 21.21
C GLY A 422 -13.09 -4.77 21.01
N ARG A 423 -13.65 -4.77 19.80
CA ARG A 423 -14.90 -5.51 19.52
C ARG A 423 -14.75 -7.02 19.69
N ILE A 424 -13.57 -7.52 19.38
CA ILE A 424 -13.26 -8.95 19.47
C ILE A 424 -13.07 -9.36 20.94
N ASP A 425 -12.48 -8.47 21.75
CA ASP A 425 -12.27 -8.72 23.19
C ASP A 425 -13.62 -8.91 23.93
N LYS A 426 -14.67 -8.22 23.45
CA LYS A 426 -16.04 -8.44 23.93
C LYS A 426 -16.52 -9.87 23.67
N SER A 427 -16.25 -10.40 22.46
CA SER A 427 -16.63 -11.78 22.13
C SER A 427 -15.78 -12.81 22.88
N ASN A 428 -14.51 -12.48 23.19
CA ASN A 428 -13.66 -13.30 24.04
C ASN A 428 -14.21 -13.36 25.49
N ALA A 429 -14.61 -12.23 26.04
CA ALA A 429 -15.23 -12.14 27.35
C ALA A 429 -16.54 -12.94 27.41
N VAL A 430 -17.40 -12.82 26.38
CA VAL A 430 -18.64 -13.61 26.27
C VAL A 430 -18.33 -15.12 26.24
N ARG A 431 -17.34 -15.56 25.44
CA ARG A 431 -16.93 -16.96 25.37
C ARG A 431 -16.41 -17.47 26.72
N ARG A 432 -15.55 -16.67 27.39
CA ARG A 432 -15.02 -17.06 28.72
C ARG A 432 -16.11 -17.18 29.80
N ALA A 433 -17.16 -16.36 29.71
CA ALA A 433 -18.33 -16.46 30.56
C ALA A 433 -19.33 -17.57 30.12
N GLY A 434 -18.97 -18.43 29.14
CA GLY A 434 -19.82 -19.52 28.67
C GLY A 434 -20.91 -19.13 27.68
N GLY A 435 -20.97 -17.89 27.22
CA GLY A 435 -21.95 -17.44 26.23
C GLY A 435 -21.68 -18.05 24.83
N ILE A 436 -22.76 -18.43 24.12
CA ILE A 436 -22.71 -19.14 22.85
C ILE A 436 -22.86 -18.22 21.62
N GLY A 437 -23.16 -16.96 21.85
CA GLY A 437 -23.31 -15.95 20.77
C GLY A 437 -23.28 -14.54 21.33
N MET A 438 -23.01 -13.57 20.44
CA MET A 438 -22.97 -12.15 20.79
C MET A 438 -23.78 -11.33 19.80
N VAL A 439 -24.55 -10.37 20.29
CA VAL A 439 -25.07 -9.25 19.47
C VAL A 439 -24.34 -7.98 19.89
N LEU A 440 -23.52 -7.45 19.00
CA LEU A 440 -22.85 -6.19 19.23
C LEU A 440 -23.72 -5.04 18.73
N THR A 441 -23.97 -4.03 19.56
CA THR A 441 -24.82 -2.88 19.20
C THR A 441 -24.03 -1.59 19.26
N ASN A 442 -24.19 -0.75 18.24
CA ASN A 442 -23.66 0.62 18.27
C ASN A 442 -24.46 1.47 19.26
N VAL A 443 -23.78 2.38 19.94
CA VAL A 443 -24.39 3.42 20.76
C VAL A 443 -24.89 4.57 19.85
N ARG A 444 -24.11 4.92 18.82
CA ARG A 444 -24.43 5.94 17.83
C ARG A 444 -24.05 5.43 16.44
N GLY A 445 -24.69 5.99 15.41
CA GLY A 445 -24.36 5.72 13.99
C GLY A 445 -24.82 4.36 13.47
N SER A 446 -24.65 4.16 12.18
CA SER A 446 -25.07 2.98 11.42
C SER A 446 -23.93 2.08 10.97
N ALA A 447 -22.67 2.47 11.18
CA ALA A 447 -21.52 1.69 10.76
C ALA A 447 -21.49 0.31 11.43
N ARG A 448 -21.41 -0.75 10.62
CA ARG A 448 -21.45 -2.15 11.07
C ARG A 448 -20.25 -2.89 10.51
N ILE A 449 -19.59 -3.66 11.36
CA ILE A 449 -18.33 -4.32 11.04
C ILE A 449 -18.51 -5.82 11.24
N ALA A 450 -18.01 -6.60 10.29
CA ALA A 450 -17.99 -8.05 10.35
C ALA A 450 -16.58 -8.52 10.74
N ASP A 451 -16.27 -8.42 12.04
CA ASP A 451 -15.00 -8.95 12.58
C ASP A 451 -15.04 -10.48 12.72
N VAL A 452 -13.84 -11.05 12.91
CA VAL A 452 -13.68 -12.47 13.29
C VAL A 452 -13.84 -12.59 14.80
N HIS A 453 -14.96 -13.09 15.23
CA HIS A 453 -15.32 -13.21 16.65
C HIS A 453 -15.15 -14.64 17.17
N SER A 454 -14.92 -14.80 18.48
CA SER A 454 -14.76 -16.09 19.14
C SER A 454 -16.07 -16.84 19.38
N VAL A 455 -17.21 -16.17 19.21
CA VAL A 455 -18.56 -16.76 19.20
C VAL A 455 -19.35 -16.20 18.01
N PRO A 456 -20.39 -16.90 17.49
CA PRO A 456 -21.27 -16.36 16.47
C PRO A 456 -21.77 -14.98 16.85
N THR A 457 -21.50 -13.98 16.00
CA THR A 457 -21.76 -12.56 16.33
C THR A 457 -22.45 -11.84 15.19
N VAL A 458 -23.45 -10.99 15.55
CA VAL A 458 -24.06 -10.02 14.63
C VAL A 458 -23.87 -8.62 15.17
N HIS A 459 -23.29 -7.73 14.37
CA HIS A 459 -23.10 -6.33 14.70
C HIS A 459 -24.22 -5.48 14.10
N LEU A 460 -25.04 -4.89 14.95
CA LEU A 460 -26.19 -4.04 14.61
C LEU A 460 -25.84 -2.55 14.71
N GLY A 461 -26.40 -1.75 13.80
CA GLY A 461 -26.38 -0.29 13.93
C GLY A 461 -27.19 0.20 15.14
N ALA A 462 -27.04 1.48 15.51
CA ALA A 462 -27.66 2.04 16.72
C ALA A 462 -29.20 1.89 16.73
N ARG A 463 -29.87 2.14 15.59
CA ARG A 463 -31.34 2.05 15.46
C ARG A 463 -31.84 0.64 15.77
N ASP A 464 -31.26 -0.37 15.12
CA ASP A 464 -31.67 -1.77 15.28
C ASP A 464 -31.24 -2.33 16.62
N GLY A 465 -30.05 -1.94 17.13
CA GLY A 465 -29.61 -2.23 18.46
C GLY A 465 -30.57 -1.71 19.53
N ALA A 466 -31.01 -0.47 19.41
CA ALA A 466 -32.00 0.12 20.32
C ALA A 466 -33.37 -0.58 20.25
N ARG A 467 -33.81 -1.04 19.07
CA ARG A 467 -35.03 -1.85 18.91
C ARG A 467 -34.92 -3.18 19.69
N LEU A 468 -33.81 -3.89 19.55
CA LEU A 468 -33.54 -5.13 20.25
C LEU A 468 -33.52 -4.91 21.77
N VAL A 469 -32.77 -3.92 22.24
CA VAL A 469 -32.65 -3.61 23.66
C VAL A 469 -34.00 -3.23 24.28
N ARG A 470 -34.83 -2.45 23.60
CA ARG A 470 -36.21 -2.13 24.08
C ARG A 470 -37.09 -3.38 24.21
N HIS A 471 -37.02 -4.28 23.21
CA HIS A 471 -37.75 -5.53 23.23
C HIS A 471 -37.34 -6.40 24.45
N LEU A 472 -36.01 -6.58 24.65
CA LEU A 472 -35.48 -7.40 25.75
C LEU A 472 -35.69 -6.79 27.15
N ARG A 473 -35.90 -5.47 27.24
CA ARG A 473 -36.28 -4.83 28.53
C ARG A 473 -37.72 -5.15 28.93
N ARG A 474 -38.61 -5.34 27.93
CA ARG A 474 -40.03 -5.66 28.16
C ARG A 474 -40.30 -7.16 28.28
N HIS A 475 -39.43 -8.00 27.69
CA HIS A 475 -39.60 -9.45 27.60
C HIS A 475 -38.32 -10.15 28.05
N SER A 476 -38.20 -10.48 29.34
CA SER A 476 -36.96 -10.99 29.97
C SER A 476 -36.65 -12.45 29.63
N ALA A 477 -37.66 -13.30 29.39
CA ALA A 477 -37.49 -14.71 29.05
C ALA A 477 -37.41 -14.99 27.54
N THR A 478 -36.77 -14.11 26.81
CA THR A 478 -36.72 -14.17 25.37
C THR A 478 -35.61 -15.14 24.86
N LYS A 479 -35.95 -15.97 23.86
CA LYS A 479 -34.97 -16.78 23.11
C LYS A 479 -34.72 -16.18 21.73
N ALA A 480 -33.50 -16.30 21.24
CA ALA A 480 -33.15 -15.88 19.92
C ALA A 480 -32.18 -16.85 19.22
N ARG A 481 -32.01 -16.71 17.93
CA ARG A 481 -31.04 -17.44 17.13
C ARG A 481 -30.21 -16.47 16.29
N ILE A 482 -28.91 -16.67 16.24
CA ILE A 482 -28.03 -16.06 15.28
C ILE A 482 -27.83 -17.03 14.11
N ALA A 483 -27.96 -16.56 12.88
CA ALA A 483 -27.70 -17.37 11.68
C ALA A 483 -27.01 -16.53 10.58
N PRO A 484 -26.13 -17.14 9.76
CA PRO A 484 -25.58 -16.46 8.60
C PRO A 484 -26.67 -16.13 7.58
N VAL A 485 -26.51 -15.02 6.87
CA VAL A 485 -27.39 -14.61 5.76
C VAL A 485 -26.63 -14.75 4.44
N GLN A 486 -27.17 -15.56 3.54
CA GLN A 486 -26.61 -15.63 2.19
C GLN A 486 -26.97 -14.35 1.44
N GLN A 487 -25.94 -13.66 0.96
CA GLN A 487 -26.11 -12.48 0.10
C GLN A 487 -26.06 -12.88 -1.36
N ARG A 488 -27.09 -12.53 -2.11
CA ARG A 488 -27.10 -12.65 -3.56
C ARG A 488 -26.81 -11.27 -4.17
N GLY A 489 -25.85 -11.17 -5.08
CA GLY A 489 -25.84 -10.19 -6.16
C GLY A 489 -25.27 -8.79 -5.94
N ALA A 490 -24.75 -8.39 -4.78
CA ALA A 490 -24.07 -7.10 -4.70
C ALA A 490 -22.65 -7.19 -5.25
N GLY A 491 -22.37 -6.55 -6.38
CA GLY A 491 -21.04 -6.42 -6.97
C GLY A 491 -20.05 -5.71 -6.03
N ALA A 492 -18.76 -5.91 -6.24
CA ALA A 492 -17.73 -5.12 -5.58
C ALA A 492 -17.82 -3.67 -6.07
N ARG A 493 -17.60 -2.71 -5.17
CA ARG A 493 -17.59 -1.27 -5.45
C ARG A 493 -16.25 -0.67 -5.03
N THR A 494 -15.91 0.47 -5.61
CA THR A 494 -14.77 1.27 -5.14
C THR A 494 -15.00 1.67 -3.68
N ALA A 495 -14.03 1.41 -2.82
CA ALA A 495 -14.14 1.77 -1.41
C ALA A 495 -14.19 3.29 -1.25
N ARG A 496 -15.16 3.79 -0.50
CA ARG A 496 -15.37 5.25 -0.36
C ARG A 496 -14.17 5.96 0.26
N TRP A 497 -13.44 5.28 1.11
CA TRP A 497 -12.26 5.78 1.82
C TRP A 497 -10.95 5.64 1.04
N SER A 498 -10.91 4.84 -0.04
CA SER A 498 -9.72 4.73 -0.90
C SER A 498 -9.39 6.08 -1.54
N SER A 499 -8.15 6.55 -1.36
CA SER A 499 -7.72 7.84 -1.88
C SER A 499 -7.78 7.88 -3.40
N PRO A 500 -8.33 8.94 -4.01
CA PRO A 500 -8.38 9.12 -5.46
C PRO A 500 -7.05 9.62 -6.01
N GLY A 501 -6.88 9.59 -7.33
CA GLY A 501 -5.82 10.30 -8.03
C GLY A 501 -6.03 11.80 -8.04
N ASP A 502 -4.93 12.54 -8.20
CA ASP A 502 -4.94 13.98 -8.37
C ASP A 502 -5.42 14.34 -9.79
N PRO A 503 -6.43 15.21 -9.95
CA PRO A 503 -6.88 15.66 -11.26
C PRO A 503 -5.82 16.47 -12.02
N ASP A 504 -4.88 17.10 -11.31
CA ASP A 504 -3.75 17.86 -11.87
C ASP A 504 -2.46 17.05 -11.93
N GLY A 505 -2.53 15.75 -11.57
CA GLY A 505 -1.40 14.86 -11.54
C GLY A 505 -0.82 14.54 -12.93
N ALA A 506 0.43 14.09 -12.94
CA ALA A 506 1.14 13.71 -14.18
C ALA A 506 0.61 12.43 -14.82
N VAL A 507 0.02 11.52 -14.06
CA VAL A 507 -0.51 10.21 -14.50
C VAL A 507 -1.79 9.87 -13.75
N VAL A 508 -2.63 9.03 -14.37
CA VAL A 508 -3.87 8.56 -13.71
C VAL A 508 -3.52 7.64 -12.55
N LYS A 509 -4.03 7.96 -11.38
CA LYS A 509 -3.93 7.15 -10.16
C LYS A 509 -5.32 6.93 -9.53
N PRO A 510 -5.54 5.88 -8.72
CA PRO A 510 -4.69 4.67 -8.65
C PRO A 510 -4.61 3.99 -10.03
N ASP A 511 -3.60 3.13 -10.25
CA ASP A 511 -3.50 2.37 -11.51
C ASP A 511 -4.61 1.33 -11.63
N VAL A 512 -4.88 0.60 -10.53
CA VAL A 512 -5.85 -0.50 -10.47
C VAL A 512 -6.55 -0.57 -9.12
N LEU A 513 -7.60 -1.40 -9.07
CA LEU A 513 -8.31 -1.76 -7.84
C LEU A 513 -8.19 -3.25 -7.53
N ALA A 514 -8.03 -3.58 -6.24
CA ALA A 514 -8.11 -4.96 -5.75
C ALA A 514 -8.92 -5.05 -4.45
N ALA A 515 -9.20 -6.27 -3.98
CA ALA A 515 -9.95 -6.48 -2.74
C ALA A 515 -9.21 -5.85 -1.55
N GLY A 516 -9.81 -4.84 -0.95
CA GLY A 516 -9.21 -4.05 0.14
C GLY A 516 -10.06 -4.00 1.40
N THR A 517 -11.12 -4.80 1.52
CA THR A 517 -11.99 -4.75 2.69
C THR A 517 -12.11 -6.14 3.33
N GLY A 518 -11.82 -6.22 4.64
CA GLY A 518 -11.95 -7.43 5.47
C GLY A 518 -11.21 -8.63 4.91
N VAL A 519 -10.06 -8.42 4.39
CA VAL A 519 -9.15 -9.47 3.93
C VAL A 519 -8.63 -10.21 5.18
N LEU A 520 -8.73 -11.54 5.17
CA LEU A 520 -8.15 -12.35 6.24
C LEU A 520 -6.63 -12.39 6.04
N GLY A 521 -5.88 -12.21 7.12
CA GLY A 521 -4.43 -12.33 7.16
C GLY A 521 -3.93 -12.89 8.48
N ALA A 522 -2.67 -13.32 8.51
CA ALA A 522 -1.97 -13.70 9.72
C ALA A 522 -1.68 -12.47 10.59
N VAL A 523 -1.64 -12.64 11.89
CA VAL A 523 -1.19 -11.61 12.84
C VAL A 523 -0.24 -12.24 13.87
N PRO A 524 0.67 -11.47 14.48
CA PRO A 524 1.57 -11.97 15.48
C PRO A 524 0.83 -12.40 16.77
N PRO A 525 1.34 -13.41 17.49
CA PRO A 525 0.72 -13.93 18.73
C PRO A 525 0.53 -12.88 19.81
N VAL A 526 1.37 -11.86 19.89
CA VAL A 526 1.27 -10.74 20.84
C VAL A 526 -0.08 -10.01 20.73
N THR A 527 -0.77 -10.09 19.60
CA THR A 527 -2.14 -9.55 19.43
C THR A 527 -3.22 -10.43 20.07
N GLY A 528 -2.87 -11.53 20.74
CA GLY A 528 -3.78 -12.48 21.35
C GLY A 528 -4.49 -13.42 20.37
N ARG A 529 -4.05 -13.48 19.09
CA ARG A 529 -4.63 -14.34 18.05
C ARG A 529 -3.60 -14.61 16.94
N ARG A 530 -3.89 -15.56 16.06
CA ARG A 530 -3.03 -15.86 14.87
C ARG A 530 -3.61 -15.33 13.56
N TRP A 531 -4.86 -14.92 13.55
CA TRP A 531 -5.62 -14.52 12.34
C TRP A 531 -6.49 -13.32 12.62
N ASN A 532 -6.51 -12.37 11.72
CA ASN A 532 -7.42 -11.24 11.78
C ASN A 532 -7.84 -10.80 10.38
N ALA A 533 -8.96 -10.10 10.30
CA ALA A 533 -9.37 -9.43 9.07
C ALA A 533 -8.94 -7.97 9.14
N PHE A 534 -8.31 -7.49 8.09
CA PHE A 534 -7.94 -6.08 7.96
C PHE A 534 -8.57 -5.45 6.71
N SER A 535 -8.67 -4.13 6.71
CA SER A 535 -9.17 -3.36 5.59
C SER A 535 -8.21 -2.21 5.33
N GLY A 536 -7.95 -1.92 4.10
CA GLY A 536 -7.04 -0.87 3.67
C GLY A 536 -6.64 -1.04 2.21
N THR A 537 -6.09 -0.01 1.63
CA THR A 537 -5.41 -0.09 0.34
C THR A 537 -4.16 -0.97 0.41
N SER A 538 -3.59 -1.18 1.62
CA SER A 538 -2.54 -2.16 1.90
C SER A 538 -2.97 -3.59 1.57
N ALA A 539 -4.19 -3.99 1.99
CA ALA A 539 -4.73 -5.30 1.65
C ALA A 539 -4.92 -5.47 0.13
N ALA A 540 -5.33 -4.40 -0.54
CA ALA A 540 -5.44 -4.38 -2.00
C ALA A 540 -4.08 -4.44 -2.69
N ALA A 541 -3.08 -3.68 -2.20
CA ALA A 541 -1.71 -3.71 -2.68
C ALA A 541 -1.07 -5.09 -2.50
N ALA A 542 -1.29 -5.74 -1.34
CA ALA A 542 -0.83 -7.11 -1.09
C ALA A 542 -1.34 -8.10 -2.15
N HIS A 543 -2.62 -8.02 -2.54
CA HIS A 543 -3.16 -8.86 -3.62
C HIS A 543 -2.46 -8.62 -4.95
N VAL A 544 -2.17 -7.36 -5.29
CA VAL A 544 -1.52 -7.00 -6.56
C VAL A 544 -0.04 -7.36 -6.54
N SER A 545 0.66 -7.23 -5.40
CA SER A 545 2.04 -7.70 -5.22
C SER A 545 2.15 -9.21 -5.45
N GLY A 546 1.22 -9.99 -4.89
CA GLY A 546 1.14 -11.43 -5.15
C GLY A 546 0.83 -11.76 -6.63
N LEU A 547 -0.03 -10.97 -7.30
CA LEU A 547 -0.28 -11.13 -8.75
C LEU A 547 0.96 -10.77 -9.58
N ALA A 548 1.71 -9.74 -9.20
CA ALA A 548 2.98 -9.38 -9.84
C ALA A 548 3.99 -10.53 -9.72
N ALA A 549 4.10 -11.14 -8.53
CA ALA A 549 4.94 -12.32 -8.31
C ALA A 549 4.52 -13.51 -9.20
N LEU A 550 3.22 -13.75 -9.37
CA LEU A 550 2.73 -14.78 -10.29
C LEU A 550 3.08 -14.51 -11.75
N LEU A 551 3.01 -13.23 -12.18
CA LEU A 551 3.36 -12.82 -13.54
C LEU A 551 4.85 -12.99 -13.79
N ARG A 552 5.72 -12.54 -12.87
CA ARG A 552 7.17 -12.71 -12.95
C ARG A 552 7.56 -14.19 -12.98
N ALA A 553 6.94 -15.02 -12.13
CA ALA A 553 7.21 -16.47 -12.14
C ALA A 553 6.80 -17.15 -13.46
N ARG A 554 5.73 -16.69 -14.09
CA ARG A 554 5.20 -17.24 -15.35
C ARG A 554 5.94 -16.74 -16.58
N HIS A 555 6.36 -15.49 -16.58
CA HIS A 555 7.01 -14.76 -17.66
C HIS A 555 8.29 -14.12 -17.14
N ARG A 556 9.34 -14.93 -17.09
CA ARG A 556 10.63 -14.51 -16.46
C ARG A 556 11.38 -13.45 -17.27
N ASP A 557 11.08 -13.38 -18.54
CA ASP A 557 11.59 -12.41 -19.51
C ASP A 557 10.86 -11.06 -19.47
N TRP A 558 9.76 -10.97 -18.70
CA TRP A 558 9.02 -9.72 -18.61
C TRP A 558 9.68 -8.75 -17.62
N SER A 559 9.99 -7.57 -18.09
CA SER A 559 10.45 -6.46 -17.25
C SER A 559 9.35 -5.92 -16.32
N ALA A 560 9.72 -5.19 -15.29
CA ALA A 560 8.79 -4.55 -14.35
C ALA A 560 7.75 -3.65 -15.06
N PRO A 561 8.10 -2.79 -16.05
CA PRO A 561 7.11 -2.05 -16.83
C PRO A 561 6.13 -2.95 -17.59
N THR A 562 6.59 -4.10 -18.10
CA THR A 562 5.71 -5.08 -18.79
C THR A 562 4.69 -5.68 -17.84
N VAL A 563 5.11 -6.11 -16.64
CA VAL A 563 4.23 -6.64 -15.60
C VAL A 563 3.21 -5.59 -15.16
N ARG A 564 3.67 -4.36 -14.90
CA ARG A 564 2.80 -3.24 -14.55
C ARG A 564 1.75 -2.98 -15.62
N SER A 565 2.15 -2.94 -16.89
CA SER A 565 1.21 -2.76 -18.00
C SER A 565 0.19 -3.90 -18.08
N ALA A 566 0.63 -5.17 -17.95
CA ALA A 566 -0.24 -6.32 -17.97
C ALA A 566 -1.32 -6.26 -16.85
N LEU A 567 -0.92 -5.88 -15.63
CA LEU A 567 -1.85 -5.69 -14.51
C LEU A 567 -2.88 -4.58 -14.79
N THR A 568 -2.41 -3.45 -15.31
CA THR A 568 -3.22 -2.25 -15.51
C THR A 568 -4.17 -2.42 -16.70
N THR A 569 -3.66 -2.76 -17.87
CA THR A 569 -4.43 -2.74 -19.13
C THR A 569 -5.44 -3.87 -19.26
N THR A 570 -5.30 -4.94 -18.51
CA THR A 570 -6.23 -6.08 -18.53
C THR A 570 -7.30 -6.04 -17.44
N SER A 571 -7.30 -5.01 -16.63
CA SER A 571 -8.28 -4.78 -15.56
C SER A 571 -9.68 -4.52 -16.12
N ALA A 572 -10.70 -4.83 -15.32
CA ALA A 572 -12.10 -4.64 -15.69
C ALA A 572 -12.70 -3.42 -14.99
N ALA A 573 -13.44 -2.61 -15.72
CA ALA A 573 -14.15 -1.46 -15.14
C ALA A 573 -15.09 -1.91 -14.00
N VAL A 574 -15.17 -1.11 -12.94
CA VAL A 574 -16.13 -1.27 -11.86
C VAL A 574 -17.34 -0.37 -12.16
N ARG A 575 -18.50 -0.99 -12.32
CA ARG A 575 -19.74 -0.27 -12.68
C ARG A 575 -20.46 0.22 -11.42
N ASP A 576 -19.89 1.21 -10.75
CA ASP A 576 -20.42 1.77 -9.51
C ASP A 576 -20.64 3.30 -9.53
N GLY A 577 -20.48 3.92 -10.72
CA GLY A 577 -20.66 5.35 -10.94
C GLY A 577 -19.50 6.22 -10.41
N THR A 578 -18.38 5.63 -9.97
CA THR A 578 -17.23 6.42 -9.54
C THR A 578 -16.32 6.79 -10.73
N SER A 579 -15.61 7.92 -10.59
CA SER A 579 -14.74 8.48 -11.65
C SER A 579 -13.51 7.60 -11.92
N THR A 580 -12.88 7.79 -13.07
CA THR A 580 -11.62 7.16 -13.46
C THR A 580 -10.50 7.44 -12.46
N LEU A 581 -10.44 8.64 -11.86
CA LEU A 581 -9.48 8.99 -10.80
C LEU A 581 -9.71 8.22 -9.48
N ARG A 582 -10.80 7.51 -9.32
CA ARG A 582 -11.03 6.61 -8.18
C ARG A 582 -10.81 5.15 -8.52
N GLN A 583 -10.87 4.78 -9.80
CA GLN A 583 -10.82 3.39 -10.25
C GLN A 583 -9.54 3.04 -10.99
N GLY A 584 -8.86 4.01 -11.61
CA GLY A 584 -7.84 3.72 -12.61
C GLY A 584 -8.40 2.88 -13.75
N SER A 585 -7.71 1.81 -14.11
CA SER A 585 -8.18 0.82 -15.07
C SER A 585 -9.27 -0.11 -14.54
N GLY A 586 -9.57 -0.04 -13.23
CA GLY A 586 -10.57 -0.87 -12.58
C GLY A 586 -10.01 -2.10 -11.86
N ARG A 587 -10.83 -3.13 -11.66
CA ARG A 587 -10.47 -4.33 -10.89
C ARG A 587 -9.48 -5.22 -11.64
N VAL A 588 -8.36 -5.57 -11.00
CA VAL A 588 -7.39 -6.53 -11.56
C VAL A 588 -8.02 -7.90 -11.85
N ARG A 589 -7.55 -8.54 -12.92
CA ARG A 589 -8.03 -9.85 -13.40
C ARG A 589 -6.85 -10.78 -13.65
N ARG A 590 -6.58 -11.70 -12.73
CA ARG A 590 -5.47 -12.66 -12.81
C ARG A 590 -5.37 -13.36 -14.18
N ALA A 591 -6.46 -13.96 -14.65
CA ALA A 591 -6.45 -14.72 -15.89
C ALA A 591 -6.15 -13.87 -17.13
N ALA A 592 -6.61 -12.60 -17.13
CA ALA A 592 -6.35 -11.67 -18.22
C ALA A 592 -4.92 -11.12 -18.17
N ALA A 593 -4.42 -10.78 -16.98
CA ALA A 593 -3.07 -10.28 -16.80
C ALA A 593 -1.99 -11.30 -17.21
N LEU A 594 -2.27 -12.58 -17.07
CA LEU A 594 -1.38 -13.66 -17.56
C LEU A 594 -1.31 -13.74 -19.10
N ARG A 595 -2.22 -13.10 -19.84
CA ARG A 595 -2.30 -13.12 -21.32
C ARG A 595 -2.79 -11.76 -21.84
N PRO A 596 -2.02 -10.67 -21.65
CA PRO A 596 -2.50 -9.33 -21.95
C PRO A 596 -2.66 -9.04 -23.44
N GLY A 597 -1.90 -9.71 -24.30
CA GLY A 597 -1.82 -9.43 -25.72
C GLY A 597 -0.89 -8.25 -26.01
N LEU A 598 -1.33 -7.02 -25.69
CA LEU A 598 -0.50 -5.82 -25.84
C LEU A 598 -0.08 -5.26 -24.49
N VAL A 599 1.12 -4.68 -24.44
CA VAL A 599 1.66 -3.94 -23.29
C VAL A 599 2.23 -2.61 -23.72
N LEU A 600 2.23 -1.65 -22.78
CA LEU A 600 2.92 -0.36 -22.89
C LEU A 600 4.11 -0.40 -21.92
N ARG A 601 5.29 0.00 -22.40
CA ARG A 601 6.51 0.01 -21.57
C ARG A 601 7.07 1.42 -21.51
N VAL A 602 7.40 1.87 -20.32
CA VAL A 602 8.18 3.10 -20.13
C VAL A 602 9.63 2.66 -20.03
N ALA A 603 10.52 3.28 -20.81
CA ALA A 603 11.94 3.06 -20.64
C ALA A 603 12.42 3.72 -19.33
N SER A 604 13.37 3.07 -18.62
CA SER A 604 13.88 3.57 -17.32
C SER A 604 14.39 5.02 -17.42
N GLY A 605 15.17 5.34 -18.46
CA GLY A 605 15.66 6.69 -18.70
C GLY A 605 14.58 7.75 -18.93
N ASP A 606 13.36 7.36 -19.35
CA ASP A 606 12.26 8.29 -19.55
C ASP A 606 11.72 8.86 -18.24
N TYR A 607 11.75 8.08 -17.16
CA TYR A 607 11.37 8.58 -15.84
C TYR A 607 12.30 9.70 -15.36
N ARG A 608 13.61 9.55 -15.57
CA ARG A 608 14.59 10.59 -15.22
C ARG A 608 14.44 11.83 -16.08
N ARG A 609 14.26 11.66 -17.40
CA ARG A 609 13.98 12.78 -18.32
C ARG A 609 12.68 13.52 -17.93
N TRP A 610 11.69 12.79 -17.45
CA TRP A 610 10.47 13.40 -16.94
C TRP A 610 10.69 14.16 -15.63
N LEU A 611 11.45 13.60 -14.67
CA LEU A 611 11.80 14.26 -13.41
C LEU A 611 12.63 15.53 -13.62
N SER A 612 13.54 15.53 -14.61
CA SER A 612 14.34 16.71 -14.98
C SER A 612 13.57 17.73 -15.82
N GLY A 613 12.28 17.48 -16.14
CA GLY A 613 11.47 18.37 -16.98
C GLY A 613 11.79 18.31 -18.49
N THR A 614 12.75 17.48 -18.92
CA THR A 614 13.13 17.36 -20.34
C THR A 614 12.17 16.50 -21.16
N LEU A 615 11.33 15.69 -20.52
CA LEU A 615 10.27 14.91 -21.14
C LEU A 615 8.91 15.28 -20.53
N PRO A 616 7.95 15.80 -21.29
CA PRO A 616 6.63 16.10 -20.76
C PRO A 616 5.87 14.82 -20.36
N SER A 617 5.06 14.86 -19.30
CA SER A 617 4.32 13.71 -18.75
C SER A 617 3.45 12.99 -19.80
N ARG A 618 2.86 13.75 -20.76
CA ARG A 618 2.07 13.19 -21.85
C ARG A 618 2.86 12.26 -22.79
N SER A 619 4.20 12.38 -22.81
CA SER A 619 5.08 11.56 -23.64
C SER A 619 5.55 10.27 -22.96
N LEU A 620 5.34 10.13 -21.64
CA LEU A 620 5.60 8.86 -20.95
C LEU A 620 4.68 7.77 -21.50
N ASN A 621 5.24 6.65 -21.92
CA ASN A 621 4.49 5.51 -22.47
C ASN A 621 3.78 4.70 -21.37
N THR A 622 3.07 5.39 -20.49
CA THR A 622 2.31 4.79 -19.38
C THR A 622 1.03 4.10 -19.87
N PRO A 623 0.54 3.05 -19.15
CA PRO A 623 -0.69 2.35 -19.48
C PRO A 623 -1.97 3.14 -19.10
N SER A 624 -1.85 4.45 -18.98
CA SER A 624 -2.93 5.41 -18.77
C SER A 624 -2.59 6.74 -19.44
N ILE A 625 -3.57 7.61 -19.63
CA ILE A 625 -3.40 8.91 -20.27
C ILE A 625 -4.03 10.00 -19.40
N MET A 626 -3.20 10.98 -19.01
CA MET A 626 -3.64 12.30 -18.58
C MET A 626 -3.49 13.23 -19.78
N ALA A 627 -4.57 13.81 -20.24
CA ALA A 627 -4.62 14.73 -21.38
C ALA A 627 -5.19 16.08 -20.93
N ARG A 628 -4.98 17.09 -21.75
CA ARG A 628 -5.72 18.36 -21.71
C ARG A 628 -6.59 18.43 -22.94
N ASP A 629 -7.48 19.41 -22.96
CA ASP A 629 -8.30 19.71 -24.14
C ASP A 629 -7.40 19.95 -25.38
N SER A 630 -7.91 19.59 -26.55
CA SER A 630 -7.27 19.78 -27.86
C SER A 630 -5.84 19.20 -27.93
N THR A 631 -5.63 18.02 -27.34
CA THR A 631 -4.30 17.40 -27.23
C THR A 631 -4.18 16.12 -28.08
N VAL A 632 -3.00 15.89 -28.62
CA VAL A 632 -2.62 14.61 -29.22
C VAL A 632 -1.62 13.91 -28.32
N VAL A 633 -1.93 12.68 -27.91
CA VAL A 633 -1.06 11.85 -27.08
C VAL A 633 -0.61 10.62 -27.87
N THR A 634 0.70 10.45 -28.02
CA THR A 634 1.27 9.27 -28.66
C THR A 634 1.58 8.18 -27.64
N ARG A 635 1.31 6.92 -28.01
CA ARG A 635 1.65 5.72 -27.23
C ARG A 635 2.21 4.66 -28.14
N GLU A 636 3.05 3.81 -27.58
CA GLU A 636 3.57 2.61 -28.24
C GLU A 636 3.02 1.36 -27.52
N VAL A 637 2.57 0.39 -28.30
CA VAL A 637 2.17 -0.93 -27.82
C VAL A 637 3.05 -2.01 -28.41
N THR A 638 3.35 -3.02 -27.63
CA THR A 638 4.09 -4.23 -28.04
C THR A 638 3.22 -5.47 -27.89
N ASN A 639 3.18 -6.33 -28.91
CA ASN A 639 2.54 -7.63 -28.82
C ASN A 639 3.44 -8.61 -28.05
N VAL A 640 3.02 -8.96 -26.81
CA VAL A 640 3.72 -9.97 -25.97
C VAL A 640 3.08 -11.36 -26.07
N GLY A 641 2.13 -11.53 -26.99
CA GLY A 641 1.55 -12.83 -27.31
C GLY A 641 2.48 -13.66 -28.17
N THR A 642 2.17 -14.97 -28.31
CA THR A 642 2.98 -15.93 -29.07
C THR A 642 2.58 -16.01 -30.54
N ARG A 643 1.57 -15.25 -30.99
CA ARG A 643 1.03 -15.29 -32.36
C ARG A 643 0.88 -13.88 -32.93
N SER A 644 0.97 -13.80 -34.26
CA SER A 644 0.58 -12.57 -34.97
C SER A 644 -0.91 -12.32 -34.76
N MET A 645 -1.27 -11.08 -34.38
CA MET A 645 -2.62 -10.72 -33.98
C MET A 645 -3.06 -9.41 -34.65
N TYR A 646 -4.33 -9.40 -35.06
CA TYR A 646 -5.03 -8.18 -35.48
C TYR A 646 -5.76 -7.57 -34.27
N TYR A 647 -5.58 -6.27 -34.09
CA TYR A 647 -6.22 -5.49 -33.03
C TYR A 647 -7.01 -4.33 -33.63
N SER A 648 -8.21 -4.08 -33.12
CA SER A 648 -9.00 -2.90 -33.41
C SER A 648 -9.22 -2.06 -32.16
N SER A 649 -9.23 -0.73 -32.30
CA SER A 649 -9.42 0.19 -31.20
C SER A 649 -10.80 0.82 -31.18
N THR A 650 -11.24 1.18 -29.98
CA THR A 650 -12.41 2.02 -29.73
C THR A 650 -12.13 2.98 -28.60
N ALA A 651 -12.66 4.21 -28.68
CA ALA A 651 -12.69 5.16 -27.59
C ALA A 651 -14.15 5.32 -27.11
N SER A 652 -14.38 5.27 -25.81
CA SER A 652 -15.73 5.30 -25.23
C SER A 652 -15.77 5.84 -23.81
N GLY A 653 -16.93 6.33 -23.38
CA GLY A 653 -17.17 6.83 -22.02
C GLY A 653 -16.88 8.32 -21.86
N PHE A 654 -16.66 9.06 -22.93
CA PHE A 654 -16.49 10.51 -22.93
C PHE A 654 -17.83 11.19 -23.15
N ASP A 655 -18.16 12.12 -22.26
CA ASP A 655 -19.45 12.85 -22.28
C ASP A 655 -19.34 14.20 -23.00
N HIS A 656 -18.14 14.81 -23.02
CA HIS A 656 -17.93 16.18 -23.51
C HIS A 656 -16.89 16.30 -24.63
N HIS A 657 -16.01 15.30 -24.81
CA HIS A 657 -14.92 15.33 -25.78
C HIS A 657 -15.08 14.24 -26.83
N ARG A 658 -14.68 14.56 -28.06
CA ARG A 658 -14.51 13.54 -29.10
C ARG A 658 -13.10 13.00 -29.06
N VAL A 659 -12.98 11.70 -28.78
CA VAL A 659 -11.69 11.02 -28.71
C VAL A 659 -11.62 9.95 -29.78
N ARG A 660 -10.53 9.96 -30.58
CA ARG A 660 -10.28 8.95 -31.62
C ARG A 660 -8.86 8.41 -31.52
N VAL A 661 -8.66 7.24 -32.09
CA VAL A 661 -7.36 6.52 -32.08
C VAL A 661 -6.89 6.37 -33.52
N GLU A 662 -5.64 6.71 -33.81
CA GLU A 662 -5.03 6.67 -35.12
C GLU A 662 -3.67 5.95 -35.11
N PRO A 663 -3.49 4.87 -35.90
CA PRO A 663 -4.51 4.17 -36.66
C PRO A 663 -5.52 3.45 -35.79
N ALA A 664 -6.74 3.21 -36.29
CA ALA A 664 -7.81 2.52 -35.56
C ALA A 664 -7.58 0.99 -35.47
N ALA A 665 -6.66 0.44 -36.25
CA ALA A 665 -6.34 -0.97 -36.27
C ALA A 665 -4.83 -1.22 -36.45
N LEU A 666 -4.33 -2.31 -35.86
CA LEU A 666 -2.95 -2.73 -35.90
C LEU A 666 -2.86 -4.24 -36.18
N ARG A 667 -1.88 -4.66 -36.97
CA ARG A 667 -1.49 -6.08 -37.08
C ARG A 667 -0.05 -6.21 -36.58
N LEU A 668 0.15 -6.99 -35.50
CA LEU A 668 1.45 -7.10 -34.86
C LEU A 668 1.88 -8.56 -34.71
N ARG A 669 3.10 -8.85 -35.11
CA ARG A 669 3.78 -10.14 -34.86
C ARG A 669 4.20 -10.21 -33.37
N PRO A 670 4.51 -11.41 -32.84
CA PRO A 670 5.13 -11.54 -31.53
C PRO A 670 6.37 -10.64 -31.39
N GLY A 671 6.46 -9.89 -30.31
CA GLY A 671 7.55 -8.94 -30.02
C GLY A 671 7.49 -7.62 -30.81
N GLN A 672 6.65 -7.50 -31.83
CA GLN A 672 6.55 -6.30 -32.65
C GLN A 672 5.83 -5.17 -31.88
N SER A 673 6.35 -3.94 -32.02
CA SER A 673 5.75 -2.70 -31.49
C SER A 673 5.16 -1.87 -32.62
N ALA A 674 4.18 -1.03 -32.27
CA ALA A 674 3.65 0.02 -33.12
C ALA A 674 3.16 1.21 -32.27
N THR A 675 3.32 2.38 -32.84
CA THR A 675 2.80 3.62 -32.27
C THR A 675 1.37 3.89 -32.70
N PHE A 676 0.60 4.53 -31.84
CA PHE A 676 -0.72 5.08 -32.15
C PHE A 676 -0.90 6.43 -31.44
N ARG A 677 -1.80 7.24 -31.98
CA ARG A 677 -2.15 8.54 -31.42
C ARG A 677 -3.56 8.51 -30.85
N VAL A 678 -3.74 9.08 -29.70
CA VAL A 678 -5.04 9.40 -29.11
C VAL A 678 -5.27 10.89 -29.31
N VAL A 679 -6.21 11.22 -30.20
CA VAL A 679 -6.55 12.59 -30.57
C VAL A 679 -7.78 13.00 -29.77
N VAL A 680 -7.61 14.00 -28.91
CA VAL A 680 -8.68 14.65 -28.14
C VAL A 680 -9.07 15.92 -28.86
N ALA A 681 -10.28 15.95 -29.40
CA ALA A 681 -10.83 17.17 -29.98
C ALA A 681 -11.43 18.06 -28.89
N GLY A 682 -11.31 19.37 -29.06
CA GLY A 682 -11.80 20.37 -28.12
C GLY A 682 -13.29 20.26 -27.79
N SER A 683 -13.64 20.74 -26.62
CA SER A 683 -15.01 20.88 -26.13
C SER A 683 -15.37 22.36 -26.05
N ASP A 684 -16.61 22.70 -26.40
CA ASP A 684 -17.12 24.08 -26.30
C ASP A 684 -17.28 24.55 -24.83
N THR A 685 -17.09 23.63 -23.88
CA THR A 685 -17.14 23.93 -22.45
C THR A 685 -15.90 23.36 -21.75
N PRO A 686 -15.16 24.16 -20.93
CA PRO A 686 -13.99 23.72 -20.20
C PRO A 686 -14.39 22.79 -19.03
N ARG A 687 -14.78 21.58 -19.32
CA ARG A 687 -15.14 20.55 -18.32
C ARG A 687 -14.13 19.41 -18.38
N GLY A 688 -13.76 18.89 -17.22
CA GLY A 688 -13.02 17.64 -17.15
C GLY A 688 -13.87 16.48 -17.67
N ASP A 689 -13.23 15.50 -18.30
CA ASP A 689 -13.89 14.34 -18.88
C ASP A 689 -13.06 13.07 -18.64
N SER A 690 -13.65 11.90 -18.75
CA SER A 690 -12.89 10.65 -18.65
C SER A 690 -13.56 9.52 -19.41
N GLY A 691 -12.71 8.67 -19.99
CA GLY A 691 -13.18 7.53 -20.76
C GLY A 691 -12.08 6.46 -20.87
N THR A 692 -12.21 5.61 -21.86
CA THR A 692 -11.28 4.50 -22.07
C THR A 692 -11.02 4.30 -23.56
N VAL A 693 -9.75 4.20 -23.92
CA VAL A 693 -9.30 3.61 -25.18
C VAL A 693 -9.17 2.11 -24.98
N THR A 694 -9.81 1.33 -25.85
CA THR A 694 -9.82 -0.13 -25.76
C THR A 694 -9.31 -0.73 -27.06
N TRP A 695 -8.27 -1.56 -26.98
CA TRP A 695 -7.81 -2.42 -28.06
C TRP A 695 -8.36 -3.84 -27.89
N ARG A 696 -9.00 -4.38 -28.92
CA ARG A 696 -9.54 -5.74 -28.93
C ARG A 696 -8.80 -6.57 -29.95
N GLY A 697 -8.20 -7.66 -29.49
CA GLY A 697 -7.56 -8.65 -30.34
C GLY A 697 -8.58 -9.70 -30.81
N ALA A 698 -8.35 -10.27 -32.01
CA ALA A 698 -9.22 -11.22 -32.67
C ALA A 698 -9.51 -12.49 -31.82
N GLN A 699 -8.65 -12.83 -30.84
CA GLN A 699 -8.83 -13.98 -29.94
C GLN A 699 -9.42 -13.60 -28.57
N GLY A 700 -10.10 -12.46 -28.46
CA GLY A 700 -10.77 -12.02 -27.24
C GLY A 700 -9.87 -11.33 -26.22
N THR A 701 -8.59 -11.09 -26.50
CA THR A 701 -7.73 -10.27 -25.67
C THR A 701 -8.25 -8.82 -25.67
N THR A 702 -8.19 -8.17 -24.52
CA THR A 702 -8.67 -6.79 -24.37
C THR A 702 -7.67 -6.00 -23.54
N VAL A 703 -7.21 -4.89 -24.10
CA VAL A 703 -6.31 -3.93 -23.48
C VAL A 703 -7.06 -2.61 -23.31
N ARG A 704 -7.14 -2.14 -22.09
CA ARG A 704 -7.88 -0.93 -21.70
C ARG A 704 -6.91 0.13 -21.17
N ILE A 705 -6.96 1.30 -21.74
CA ILE A 705 -6.14 2.46 -21.37
C ILE A 705 -7.10 3.54 -20.86
N PRO A 706 -7.18 3.80 -19.56
CA PRO A 706 -7.99 4.88 -19.01
C PRO A 706 -7.43 6.22 -19.48
N VAL A 707 -8.33 7.13 -19.84
CA VAL A 707 -8.02 8.50 -20.28
C VAL A 707 -8.75 9.45 -19.37
N VAL A 708 -8.05 10.40 -18.79
CA VAL A 708 -8.60 11.53 -18.05
C VAL A 708 -8.21 12.80 -18.78
N ILE A 709 -9.18 13.64 -19.05
CA ILE A 709 -9.01 14.96 -19.67
C ILE A 709 -9.21 15.98 -18.56
N SER A 710 -8.14 16.67 -18.15
CA SER A 710 -8.20 17.74 -17.17
C SER A 710 -8.63 19.05 -17.85
N ARG A 711 -9.07 20.00 -17.04
CA ARG A 711 -9.48 21.34 -17.48
C ARG A 711 -8.30 22.13 -18.07
#